data_12b536b998adac811356860056cead67
#
_entry.id   12b536b998adac811356860056cead67
#
_cell.length_a   1.000
_cell.length_b   1.000
_cell.length_c   1.000
_cell.angle_alpha   90.00
_cell.angle_beta   90.00
_cell.angle_gamma   90.00
#
_symmetry.space_group_name_H-M   'P 1'
#
loop_
_entity.id
_entity.type
_entity.pdbx_description
1 polymer ?
#
loop_
_entity_poly.entity_id
_entity_poly.type
_entity_poly.pdbx_seq_one_letter_code
_entity_poly.pdbx_strand_id
1 'polypeptide(L)'
;MAVMSKDMVTGGHSDLDLDSLSRYISKKLANTAWYPATDDHSVFWSANKYPNGQSNPTYLVRCQDGKTGRDLGRWVLRRQPFGILLPSAHAVDREYMFQLALGTKQVPVPRVLALCEDNKVIGSSFYLMEVVDGPIYKDPRLPQCDAERRTRVYRELARALAGLHSVDASRLDGIPRGRAKTRKAGGASYGLRTLRRWRKQYLASCRAVREEPLENMMFLAEHLERTAPEGRAAERECVLHGDFRLDNLVCDPHTDEVRAILDWELATVGTADQGLADVAYCCLAYYLPPTVLAIQTLTKFSDETGGIALDVPEGVPSIRDFLACYLSHRKDCDSSMVAEGADELVRSPRWRWFVQLALFRVAAILAGVGSRAKAGNASAANAGLVGSVGVVSGVIDTAIDLIEVSDCREGSSKFEVLKHKCRVFCARVGRIEPELVKRASTDQRWSPHPSIDKLKSLAKRTGLWNAFLTPDLCELARSALEKAGVRMDEQQWSRLLGPMLSNRQYAELAEMMGRYPHAPEVFNCSAPDTGNMEVLARHGTPEQCKRWLLPLLEGDIRSCFAMTEPDVASSDATNVASTVSWEGDRVLVSGKKWWITGAMHPKCEVCLFLGREASSSPQGARSSPKGAQHGNHTIVVLPMKSQGLRVVRPLDVFGTQDPPHGHAEVHFDSVAVPAKGSVIFGRGRGFEVAQSRLGPGRLHHCARAIGVAERALEMAFARAASRVAFGAPIARKGGFLRDLALRRTELDQSRLLVHAAAEMLDEEEAKRGGAPPTRSRRVRMCLAQAKVVVPRACLAAVDFAMQVHGAAGVSMQETVLPHLWAALRTLRIADGPDDVHLGTISKLEARTQLSKL
;
A
#
# COMPACT_ATOMS: atom_id res chain seq x y z
N MET A 1 23.42 38.76 -16.22
CA MET A 1 23.01 39.56 -15.05
C MET A 1 22.66 38.58 -13.94
N ALA A 2 23.38 38.67 -12.84
CA ALA A 2 23.35 37.72 -11.76
C ALA A 2 21.97 37.64 -11.11
N VAL A 3 21.27 36.50 -11.20
CA VAL A 3 20.17 36.16 -10.33
C VAL A 3 20.75 35.36 -9.14
N MET A 4 21.53 36.05 -8.32
CA MET A 4 21.68 35.59 -6.93
C MET A 4 20.33 35.82 -6.24
N SER A 5 19.75 34.76 -5.72
CA SER A 5 18.43 34.73 -5.10
C SER A 5 18.27 35.83 -4.05
N LYS A 6 17.14 36.52 -4.09
CA LYS A 6 16.68 37.54 -3.14
C LYS A 6 16.46 37.04 -1.69
N ASP A 7 17.02 35.89 -1.31
CA ASP A 7 16.85 35.28 0.01
C ASP A 7 18.03 35.56 0.98
N MET A 8 18.75 36.63 0.74
CA MET A 8 19.71 37.10 1.73
C MET A 8 18.98 37.96 2.76
N VAL A 9 18.74 37.39 3.95
CA VAL A 9 18.27 38.15 5.11
C VAL A 9 19.35 39.14 5.50
N THR A 10 19.13 40.42 5.23
CA THR A 10 19.93 41.52 5.74
C THR A 10 19.62 41.72 7.23
N GLY A 11 20.66 41.71 8.03
CA GLY A 11 20.62 42.26 9.42
C GLY A 11 20.35 41.22 10.50
N GLY A 12 21.39 40.51 10.93
CA GLY A 12 21.49 39.83 12.20
C GLY A 12 22.97 39.78 12.58
N HIS A 13 23.34 40.14 13.80
CA HIS A 13 24.69 39.92 14.32
C HIS A 13 25.05 38.43 14.08
N SER A 14 26.20 38.18 13.42
CA SER A 14 26.69 36.84 13.22
C SER A 14 26.94 36.21 14.61
N ASP A 15 26.49 34.98 14.81
CA ASP A 15 26.76 34.17 16.00
C ASP A 15 28.24 33.70 16.05
N LEU A 16 29.11 34.28 15.22
CA LEU A 16 30.53 33.97 15.10
C LEU A 16 31.41 35.10 15.67
N ASP A 17 32.45 34.72 16.41
CA ASP A 17 33.54 35.63 16.80
C ASP A 17 34.39 35.95 15.55
N LEU A 18 34.06 37.06 14.88
CA LEU A 18 34.73 37.51 13.65
C LEU A 18 36.19 37.92 13.88
N ASP A 19 36.54 38.43 15.06
CA ASP A 19 37.91 38.86 15.37
C ASP A 19 38.83 37.64 15.50
N SER A 20 38.40 36.62 16.20
CA SER A 20 39.15 35.35 16.30
C SER A 20 39.19 34.58 14.97
N LEU A 21 38.09 34.59 14.20
CA LEU A 21 38.03 33.99 12.88
C LEU A 21 38.97 34.67 11.89
N SER A 22 38.97 35.99 11.83
CA SER A 22 39.82 36.76 10.93
C SER A 22 41.31 36.51 11.20
N ARG A 23 41.72 36.52 12.50
CA ARG A 23 43.10 36.17 12.91
C ARG A 23 43.46 34.74 12.49
N TYR A 24 42.55 33.77 12.61
CA TYR A 24 42.78 32.40 12.19
C TYR A 24 42.99 32.33 10.66
N ILE A 25 42.09 32.94 9.84
CA ILE A 25 42.15 32.95 8.39
C ILE A 25 43.46 33.63 7.94
N SER A 26 43.80 34.79 8.49
CA SER A 26 45.02 35.50 8.18
C SER A 26 46.27 34.62 8.44
N LYS A 27 46.33 33.99 9.57
CA LYS A 27 47.47 33.10 9.94
C LYS A 27 47.58 31.89 9.05
N LYS A 28 46.44 31.27 8.65
CA LYS A 28 46.44 30.02 7.91
C LYS A 28 46.58 30.17 6.40
N LEU A 29 46.08 31.29 5.84
CA LEU A 29 46.07 31.54 4.38
C LEU A 29 47.04 32.65 3.92
N ALA A 30 47.77 33.33 4.81
CA ALA A 30 48.62 34.48 4.52
C ALA A 30 49.57 34.32 3.34
N ASN A 31 50.12 33.12 3.08
CA ASN A 31 51.08 32.86 2.03
C ASN A 31 50.44 32.02 0.85
N THR A 32 49.17 32.08 0.70
CA THR A 32 48.42 31.37 -0.33
C THR A 32 47.75 32.33 -1.29
N ALA A 33 47.43 31.90 -2.51
CA ALA A 33 46.63 32.63 -3.47
C ALA A 33 45.19 32.94 -2.98
N TRP A 34 44.79 32.41 -1.84
CA TRP A 34 43.45 32.53 -1.24
C TRP A 34 43.36 33.64 -0.19
N TYR A 35 44.47 34.28 0.12
CA TYR A 35 44.49 35.43 1.02
C TYR A 35 44.82 36.71 0.26
N PRO A 36 44.06 37.81 0.46
CA PRO A 36 44.32 39.05 -0.22
C PRO A 36 45.68 39.65 0.15
N ALA A 37 46.49 40.05 -0.82
CA ALA A 37 47.69 40.85 -0.59
C ALA A 37 47.24 42.30 -0.25
N THR A 38 47.16 42.61 1.03
CA THR A 38 46.80 43.97 1.51
C THR A 38 47.85 44.47 2.47
N ASP A 39 48.44 45.62 2.16
CA ASP A 39 49.31 46.39 3.04
C ASP A 39 48.51 47.41 3.90
N ASP A 40 47.18 47.45 3.78
CA ASP A 40 46.32 48.45 4.41
C ASP A 40 45.45 47.86 5.56
N HIS A 41 45.48 48.56 6.70
CA HIS A 41 44.82 48.20 7.96
C HIS A 41 43.29 48.48 7.97
N SER A 42 42.68 48.87 6.84
CA SER A 42 41.24 49.17 6.72
C SER A 42 40.44 48.05 6.02
N VAL A 43 40.52 46.83 6.56
CA VAL A 43 39.69 45.71 6.09
C VAL A 43 38.51 45.45 6.97
N PHE A 44 37.35 45.18 6.36
CA PHE A 44 36.10 44.82 7.08
C PHE A 44 35.78 43.35 6.85
N TRP A 45 35.52 42.63 7.95
CA TRP A 45 35.12 41.24 7.93
C TRP A 45 33.63 41.12 8.17
N SER A 46 32.99 40.26 7.40
CA SER A 46 31.56 39.91 7.56
C SER A 46 31.35 38.43 7.38
N ALA A 47 30.33 37.90 8.06
CA ALA A 47 29.89 36.52 7.87
C ALA A 47 28.37 36.47 7.78
N ASN A 48 27.86 35.99 6.67
CA ASN A 48 26.43 35.83 6.42
C ASN A 48 26.06 34.35 6.41
N LYS A 49 25.13 33.96 7.28
CA LYS A 49 24.65 32.56 7.33
C LYS A 49 23.78 32.25 6.14
N TYR A 50 24.03 31.11 5.49
CA TYR A 50 23.12 30.59 4.50
C TYR A 50 21.83 30.07 5.14
N PRO A 51 20.64 30.41 4.61
CA PRO A 51 19.36 30.03 5.23
C PRO A 51 19.06 28.54 5.21
N ASN A 52 19.75 27.76 4.37
CA ASN A 52 19.41 26.37 4.06
C ASN A 52 20.33 25.30 4.67
N GLY A 53 21.24 25.63 5.56
CA GLY A 53 22.11 24.65 6.25
C GLY A 53 21.49 24.11 7.53
N GLN A 54 20.66 23.05 7.46
CA GLN A 54 19.96 22.53 8.65
C GLN A 54 20.83 21.63 9.54
N SER A 55 21.82 20.93 8.99
CA SER A 55 22.67 20.00 9.73
C SER A 55 23.90 20.71 10.30
N ASN A 56 24.74 21.27 9.44
CA ASN A 56 25.95 21.99 9.81
C ASN A 56 25.82 23.44 9.36
N PRO A 57 25.82 24.45 10.29
CA PRO A 57 25.71 25.85 9.94
C PRO A 57 26.82 26.27 8.98
N THR A 58 26.42 26.90 7.88
CA THR A 58 27.29 27.31 6.76
C THR A 58 27.20 28.81 6.58
N TYR A 59 28.36 29.48 6.42
CA TYR A 59 28.47 30.93 6.31
C TYR A 59 29.28 31.31 5.11
N LEU A 60 28.89 32.41 4.44
CA LEU A 60 29.74 33.15 3.53
C LEU A 60 30.54 34.18 4.33
N VAL A 61 31.85 33.98 4.44
CA VAL A 61 32.80 34.89 5.08
C VAL A 61 33.44 35.77 4.00
N ARG A 62 33.47 37.08 4.24
CA ARG A 62 34.04 38.05 3.31
C ARG A 62 35.05 38.93 4.06
N CYS A 63 36.15 39.25 3.40
CA CYS A 63 37.06 40.30 3.68
C CYS A 63 36.91 41.39 2.63
N GLN A 64 36.54 42.59 3.02
CA GLN A 64 36.23 43.69 2.12
C GLN A 64 37.15 44.87 2.43
N ASP A 65 37.50 45.62 1.38
CA ASP A 65 38.17 46.88 1.51
C ASP A 65 37.24 47.93 2.16
N GLY A 66 37.67 48.50 3.27
CA GLY A 66 36.86 49.41 4.09
C GLY A 66 36.50 50.72 3.41
N LYS A 67 37.24 51.13 2.35
CA LYS A 67 37.01 52.37 1.62
C LYS A 67 36.11 52.14 0.40
N THR A 68 36.32 51.04 -0.33
CA THR A 68 35.65 50.79 -1.61
C THR A 68 34.52 49.80 -1.52
N GLY A 69 34.44 49.02 -0.43
CA GLY A 69 33.49 47.91 -0.22
C GLY A 69 33.72 46.70 -1.17
N ARG A 70 34.85 46.72 -1.92
CA ARG A 70 35.19 45.62 -2.88
C ARG A 70 35.60 44.39 -2.05
N ASP A 71 35.12 43.20 -2.49
CA ASP A 71 35.55 41.89 -1.95
C ASP A 71 37.06 41.69 -2.24
N LEU A 72 37.87 41.59 -1.22
CA LEU A 72 39.28 41.24 -1.25
C LEU A 72 39.48 39.71 -1.15
N GLY A 73 38.62 39.06 -0.38
CA GLY A 73 38.62 37.64 -0.22
C GLY A 73 37.24 37.13 0.23
N ARG A 74 36.87 35.94 -0.23
CA ARG A 74 35.60 35.29 0.18
C ARG A 74 35.78 33.79 0.33
N TRP A 75 35.18 33.23 1.38
CA TRP A 75 35.28 31.81 1.72
C TRP A 75 33.93 31.29 2.21
N VAL A 76 33.69 29.98 2.04
CA VAL A 76 32.59 29.30 2.72
C VAL A 76 33.15 28.66 3.99
N LEU A 77 32.55 28.98 5.12
CA LEU A 77 32.82 28.36 6.44
C LEU A 77 31.68 27.41 6.79
N ARG A 78 32.01 26.14 7.08
CA ARG A 78 31.04 25.15 7.58
C ARG A 78 31.51 24.66 8.95
N ARG A 79 30.63 24.79 9.96
CA ARG A 79 30.95 24.42 11.36
C ARG A 79 29.99 23.42 11.95
N GLN A 80 30.42 22.73 13.02
CA GLN A 80 29.54 21.95 13.85
C GLN A 80 28.54 22.85 14.60
N PRO A 81 27.27 22.39 14.80
CA PRO A 81 26.31 23.07 15.66
C PRO A 81 26.81 23.12 17.10
N PHE A 82 26.35 24.11 17.85
CA PHE A 82 26.62 24.19 19.31
C PHE A 82 25.75 23.16 20.05
N GLY A 83 26.24 22.63 21.18
CA GLY A 83 25.52 21.74 22.09
C GLY A 83 26.05 20.31 22.11
N ILE A 84 25.32 19.43 22.81
CA ILE A 84 25.67 18.00 22.93
C ILE A 84 25.28 17.29 21.63
N LEU A 85 26.28 16.84 20.89
CA LEU A 85 26.09 16.12 19.62
C LEU A 85 26.10 14.61 19.83
N LEU A 86 25.28 13.90 19.05
CA LEU A 86 25.35 12.43 19.00
C LEU A 86 26.68 12.00 18.40
N PRO A 87 27.32 10.92 18.89
CA PRO A 87 28.57 10.41 18.33
C PRO A 87 28.48 10.17 16.81
N SER A 88 29.42 10.70 16.06
CA SER A 88 29.46 10.69 14.57
C SER A 88 28.37 11.46 13.80
N ALA A 89 27.57 12.26 14.45
CA ALA A 89 26.72 13.25 13.80
C ALA A 89 27.50 14.57 13.64
N HIS A 90 27.32 15.27 12.51
CA HIS A 90 27.92 16.59 12.27
C HIS A 90 29.47 16.62 12.22
N ALA A 91 30.10 15.56 11.72
CA ALA A 91 31.56 15.40 11.63
C ALA A 91 32.16 16.23 10.46
N VAL A 92 32.44 17.52 10.67
CA VAL A 92 33.00 18.43 9.67
C VAL A 92 34.44 18.03 9.22
N ASP A 93 35.21 17.39 10.10
CA ASP A 93 36.51 16.78 9.81
C ASP A 93 36.38 15.70 8.73
N ARG A 94 35.35 14.89 8.80
CA ARG A 94 35.06 13.86 7.80
C ARG A 94 34.66 14.44 6.44
N GLU A 95 33.83 15.47 6.41
CA GLU A 95 33.49 16.19 5.19
C GLU A 95 34.75 16.76 4.52
N TYR A 96 35.60 17.42 5.32
CA TYR A 96 36.86 17.99 4.86
C TYR A 96 37.79 16.91 4.24
N MET A 97 37.95 15.74 4.91
CA MET A 97 38.79 14.66 4.41
C MET A 97 38.32 14.08 3.07
N PHE A 98 37.00 13.86 2.89
CA PHE A 98 36.48 13.37 1.60
C PHE A 98 36.70 14.40 0.48
N GLN A 99 36.41 15.69 0.71
CA GLN A 99 36.61 16.71 -0.29
C GLN A 99 38.10 16.90 -0.64
N LEU A 100 39.00 16.86 0.34
CA LEU A 100 40.45 16.95 0.12
C LEU A 100 40.94 15.80 -0.78
N ALA A 101 40.53 14.57 -0.47
CA ALA A 101 40.97 13.39 -1.25
C ALA A 101 40.39 13.37 -2.67
N LEU A 102 39.13 13.78 -2.85
CA LEU A 102 38.42 13.80 -4.14
C LEU A 102 38.90 14.93 -5.06
N GLY A 103 39.27 16.08 -4.49
CA GLY A 103 39.78 17.22 -5.26
C GLY A 103 41.04 16.89 -6.11
N THR A 104 41.77 15.81 -5.75
CA THR A 104 42.92 15.32 -6.52
C THR A 104 42.54 14.41 -7.71
N LYS A 105 41.25 14.05 -7.86
CA LYS A 105 40.77 12.99 -8.78
C LYS A 105 39.78 13.50 -9.84
N GLN A 106 39.76 14.78 -10.13
CA GLN A 106 38.86 15.41 -11.12
C GLN A 106 37.35 15.24 -10.80
N VAL A 107 37.01 14.96 -9.55
CA VAL A 107 35.64 15.06 -9.07
C VAL A 107 35.36 16.53 -8.77
N PRO A 108 34.23 17.10 -9.23
CA PRO A 108 33.92 18.49 -8.96
C PRO A 108 33.52 18.66 -7.48
N VAL A 109 34.49 18.99 -6.66
CA VAL A 109 34.29 19.34 -5.23
C VAL A 109 34.87 20.69 -4.94
N PRO A 110 34.29 21.50 -4.03
CA PRO A 110 34.92 22.75 -3.60
C PRO A 110 36.31 22.48 -3.03
N ARG A 111 37.27 23.28 -3.40
CA ARG A 111 38.61 23.16 -2.82
C ARG A 111 38.59 23.54 -1.36
N VAL A 112 38.94 22.59 -0.48
CA VAL A 112 39.07 22.84 0.94
C VAL A 112 40.41 23.51 1.25
N LEU A 113 40.41 24.50 2.16
CA LEU A 113 41.53 25.40 2.40
C LEU A 113 42.15 25.16 3.78
N ALA A 114 41.31 24.97 4.81
CA ALA A 114 41.79 24.75 6.18
C ALA A 114 40.75 24.04 7.01
N LEU A 115 41.19 23.13 7.88
CA LEU A 115 40.40 22.52 8.97
C LEU A 115 40.85 23.11 10.31
N CYS A 116 39.91 23.47 11.14
CA CYS A 116 40.11 23.94 12.50
C CYS A 116 39.38 23.05 13.51
N GLU A 117 40.09 22.35 14.36
CA GLU A 117 39.55 21.51 15.41
C GLU A 117 39.62 22.20 16.77
N ASP A 118 40.25 23.42 16.85
CA ASP A 118 40.34 24.22 18.06
C ASP A 118 39.03 24.99 18.30
N ASN A 119 38.24 24.48 19.25
CA ASN A 119 36.99 25.14 19.65
C ASN A 119 37.16 26.53 20.24
N LYS A 120 38.40 26.97 20.59
CA LYS A 120 38.63 28.32 21.13
C LYS A 120 38.49 29.42 20.06
N VAL A 121 38.49 29.06 18.76
CA VAL A 121 38.45 30.07 17.68
C VAL A 121 37.04 30.62 17.49
N ILE A 122 36.04 29.75 17.30
CA ILE A 122 34.61 30.14 17.09
C ILE A 122 33.63 29.28 17.91
N GLY A 123 34.06 28.59 18.94
CA GLY A 123 33.22 27.80 19.82
C GLY A 123 32.91 26.38 19.31
N SER A 124 33.33 25.99 18.11
CA SER A 124 33.17 24.67 17.54
C SER A 124 34.17 24.39 16.41
N SER A 125 34.39 23.10 16.09
CA SER A 125 35.21 22.73 14.94
C SER A 125 34.57 23.19 13.63
N PHE A 126 35.38 23.60 12.66
CA PHE A 126 34.95 24.11 11.36
C PHE A 126 36.00 23.86 10.26
N TYR A 127 35.58 23.96 9.01
CA TYR A 127 36.53 24.05 7.90
C TYR A 127 36.17 25.20 6.94
N LEU A 128 37.18 25.63 6.19
CA LEU A 128 37.07 26.64 5.14
C LEU A 128 37.22 26.00 3.78
N MET A 129 36.40 26.44 2.84
CA MET A 129 36.50 26.05 1.42
C MET A 129 36.28 27.26 0.52
N GLU A 130 36.62 27.09 -0.77
CA GLU A 130 36.38 28.09 -1.79
C GLU A 130 34.89 28.34 -2.00
N VAL A 131 34.55 29.54 -2.49
CA VAL A 131 33.22 29.87 -2.97
C VAL A 131 33.11 29.45 -4.43
N VAL A 132 32.20 28.50 -4.72
CA VAL A 132 31.87 28.12 -6.10
C VAL A 132 30.56 28.79 -6.48
N ASP A 133 30.65 29.71 -7.45
CA ASP A 133 29.49 30.45 -7.96
C ASP A 133 28.74 29.63 -9.01
N GLY A 134 27.41 29.62 -8.93
CA GLY A 134 26.53 28.94 -9.88
C GLY A 134 25.12 28.72 -9.33
N PRO A 135 24.17 28.41 -10.19
CA PRO A 135 22.83 28.08 -9.77
C PRO A 135 22.78 26.70 -9.02
N ILE A 136 21.93 26.63 -7.98
CA ILE A 136 21.56 25.41 -7.29
C ILE A 136 20.07 25.19 -7.54
N TYR A 137 19.71 24.04 -8.10
CA TYR A 137 18.33 23.72 -8.46
C TYR A 137 17.66 22.92 -7.34
N LYS A 138 16.61 23.47 -6.73
CA LYS A 138 15.86 22.83 -5.63
C LYS A 138 14.65 22.02 -6.11
N ASP A 139 14.06 22.43 -7.24
CA ASP A 139 12.89 21.77 -7.81
C ASP A 139 13.33 20.84 -8.96
N PRO A 140 13.11 19.52 -8.83
CA PRO A 140 13.48 18.56 -9.88
C PRO A 140 12.71 18.75 -11.20
N ARG A 141 11.62 19.52 -11.21
CA ARG A 141 10.89 19.89 -12.44
C ARG A 141 11.60 20.97 -13.23
N LEU A 142 12.56 21.67 -12.63
CA LEU A 142 13.33 22.78 -13.25
C LEU A 142 12.41 23.78 -13.97
N PRO A 143 11.47 24.43 -13.25
CA PRO A 143 10.46 25.29 -13.89
C PRO A 143 11.06 26.52 -14.60
N GLN A 144 12.27 26.92 -14.22
CA GLN A 144 13.01 28.03 -14.81
C GLN A 144 13.80 27.66 -16.08
N CYS A 145 13.81 26.38 -16.49
CA CYS A 145 14.55 25.87 -17.64
C CYS A 145 13.58 25.43 -18.74
N ASP A 146 13.99 25.62 -20.02
CA ASP A 146 13.36 25.00 -21.17
C ASP A 146 13.65 23.47 -21.23
N ALA A 147 13.04 22.75 -22.15
CA ALA A 147 13.16 21.30 -22.29
C ALA A 147 14.60 20.86 -22.60
N GLU A 148 15.33 21.60 -23.45
CA GLU A 148 16.72 21.28 -23.81
C GLU A 148 17.64 21.46 -22.62
N ARG A 149 17.45 22.53 -21.84
CA ARG A 149 18.24 22.80 -20.64
C ARG A 149 17.98 21.77 -19.56
N ARG A 150 16.68 21.35 -19.36
CA ARG A 150 16.35 20.25 -18.46
C ARG A 150 17.11 18.98 -18.82
N THR A 151 17.13 18.61 -20.10
CA THR A 151 17.86 17.45 -20.60
C THR A 151 19.36 17.55 -20.31
N ARG A 152 19.98 18.75 -20.53
CA ARG A 152 21.40 18.95 -20.21
C ARG A 152 21.69 18.82 -18.72
N VAL A 153 20.91 19.47 -17.85
CA VAL A 153 21.09 19.42 -16.39
C VAL A 153 21.00 17.99 -15.88
N TYR A 154 20.01 17.20 -16.32
CA TYR A 154 19.89 15.81 -15.91
C TYR A 154 21.00 14.90 -16.46
N ARG A 155 21.51 15.19 -17.66
CA ARG A 155 22.68 14.49 -18.22
C ARG A 155 23.93 14.76 -17.38
N GLU A 156 24.16 16.02 -17.00
CA GLU A 156 25.29 16.41 -16.16
C GLU A 156 25.17 15.85 -14.73
N LEU A 157 23.96 15.79 -14.17
CA LEU A 157 23.69 15.12 -12.91
C LEU A 157 24.11 13.63 -12.96
N ALA A 158 23.68 12.90 -14.02
CA ALA A 158 24.05 11.50 -14.22
C ALA A 158 25.57 11.32 -14.45
N ARG A 159 26.19 12.21 -15.24
CA ARG A 159 27.64 12.24 -15.52
C ARG A 159 28.46 12.45 -14.24
N ALA A 160 28.09 13.44 -13.43
CA ALA A 160 28.80 13.75 -12.20
C ALA A 160 28.73 12.59 -11.19
N LEU A 161 27.56 11.94 -11.04
CA LEU A 161 27.36 10.78 -10.19
C LEU A 161 28.17 9.58 -10.69
N ALA A 162 28.15 9.32 -12.00
CA ALA A 162 28.96 8.25 -12.61
C ALA A 162 30.45 8.50 -12.45
N GLY A 163 30.91 9.75 -12.60
CA GLY A 163 32.29 10.17 -12.37
C GLY A 163 32.74 9.92 -10.93
N LEU A 164 31.90 10.27 -9.94
CA LEU A 164 32.15 10.01 -8.52
C LEU A 164 32.31 8.52 -8.26
N HIS A 165 31.38 7.68 -8.72
CA HIS A 165 31.39 6.23 -8.51
C HIS A 165 32.51 5.52 -9.32
N SER A 166 33.10 6.21 -10.31
CA SER A 166 34.24 5.69 -11.07
C SER A 166 35.58 5.89 -10.34
N VAL A 167 35.59 6.64 -9.23
CA VAL A 167 36.82 6.81 -8.42
C VAL A 167 37.08 5.54 -7.59
N ASP A 168 38.25 5.01 -7.72
CA ASP A 168 38.73 3.88 -6.90
C ASP A 168 39.05 4.37 -5.48
N ALA A 169 38.16 4.08 -4.54
CA ALA A 169 38.33 4.50 -3.15
C ALA A 169 39.54 3.85 -2.48
N SER A 170 40.03 2.71 -2.97
CA SER A 170 41.24 2.06 -2.42
C SER A 170 42.49 2.88 -2.63
N ARG A 171 42.49 3.78 -3.65
CA ARG A 171 43.59 4.67 -4.01
C ARG A 171 43.47 6.09 -3.43
N LEU A 172 42.54 6.31 -2.52
CA LEU A 172 42.38 7.57 -1.83
C LEU A 172 43.00 7.51 -0.43
N ASP A 173 43.97 8.40 -0.18
CA ASP A 173 44.63 8.52 1.11
C ASP A 173 43.78 9.40 2.07
N GLY A 174 43.83 9.09 3.36
CA GLY A 174 43.27 9.92 4.41
C GLY A 174 41.75 9.90 4.55
N ILE A 175 41.01 9.17 3.69
CA ILE A 175 39.54 9.08 3.83
C ILE A 175 39.15 8.19 5.01
N PRO A 176 38.10 8.59 5.79
CA PRO A 176 37.60 7.78 6.89
C PRO A 176 36.97 6.49 6.37
N ARG A 177 37.74 5.43 6.36
CA ARG A 177 37.23 4.08 6.12
C ARG A 177 36.57 3.64 7.41
N GLY A 178 35.21 3.61 7.47
CA GLY A 178 34.50 3.12 8.65
C GLY A 178 35.15 1.85 9.19
N ARG A 179 35.00 1.49 10.48
CA ARG A 179 35.66 0.37 11.18
C ARG A 179 35.56 -0.97 10.43
N ALA A 180 36.04 -1.01 9.21
CA ALA A 180 36.21 -2.20 8.38
C ALA A 180 37.51 -2.94 8.73
N LYS A 181 37.89 -2.98 10.05
CA LYS A 181 39.06 -3.72 10.50
C LYS A 181 38.88 -5.25 10.50
N THR A 182 37.76 -5.77 10.03
CA THR A 182 37.61 -7.22 9.81
C THR A 182 36.64 -7.45 8.65
N ARG A 183 37.13 -7.46 7.41
CA ARG A 183 36.53 -8.25 6.34
C ARG A 183 36.78 -9.75 6.66
N LYS A 184 36.18 -10.29 7.72
CA LYS A 184 35.81 -11.68 7.76
C LYS A 184 34.63 -11.83 6.77
N ALA A 185 34.72 -12.81 5.87
CA ALA A 185 33.61 -13.22 5.02
C ALA A 185 32.33 -13.29 5.88
N GLY A 186 31.31 -12.41 5.58
CA GLY A 186 30.07 -12.34 6.36
C GLY A 186 29.71 -10.96 6.94
N GLY A 187 30.48 -9.88 6.71
CA GLY A 187 30.10 -8.53 7.17
C GLY A 187 28.88 -7.96 6.41
N ALA A 188 27.94 -7.31 7.14
CA ALA A 188 26.74 -6.72 6.55
C ALA A 188 27.07 -5.71 5.43
N SER A 189 26.32 -5.74 4.31
CA SER A 189 26.46 -4.82 3.19
C SER A 189 26.23 -3.37 3.61
N TYR A 190 26.67 -2.38 2.80
CA TYR A 190 26.39 -0.96 3.05
C TYR A 190 24.89 -0.71 3.20
N GLY A 191 24.07 -1.29 2.32
CA GLY A 191 22.62 -1.16 2.38
C GLY A 191 22.02 -1.64 3.71
N LEU A 192 22.45 -2.81 4.21
CA LEU A 192 22.01 -3.33 5.51
C LEU A 192 22.49 -2.47 6.68
N ARG A 193 23.72 -1.93 6.63
CA ARG A 193 24.19 -1.01 7.67
C ARG A 193 23.37 0.28 7.67
N THR A 194 23.04 0.80 6.49
CA THR A 194 22.20 1.99 6.31
C THR A 194 20.79 1.73 6.84
N LEU A 195 20.17 0.59 6.49
CA LEU A 195 18.85 0.19 7.00
C LEU A 195 18.83 0.14 8.53
N ARG A 196 19.79 -0.57 9.14
CA ARG A 196 19.88 -0.74 10.60
C ARG A 196 20.11 0.59 11.32
N ARG A 197 20.92 1.48 10.75
CA ARG A 197 21.15 2.85 11.29
C ARG A 197 19.85 3.64 11.31
N TRP A 198 19.11 3.69 10.19
CA TRP A 198 17.87 4.48 10.09
C TRP A 198 16.71 3.85 10.89
N ARG A 199 16.63 2.52 10.95
CA ARG A 199 15.69 1.82 11.85
C ARG A 199 15.94 2.19 13.32
N LYS A 200 17.21 2.19 13.77
CA LYS A 200 17.57 2.60 15.12
C LYS A 200 17.18 4.05 15.40
N GLN A 201 17.42 4.95 14.45
CA GLN A 201 17.09 6.37 14.58
C GLN A 201 15.57 6.60 14.63
N TYR A 202 14.81 5.92 13.77
CA TYR A 202 13.35 5.94 13.79
C TYR A 202 12.78 5.49 15.15
N LEU A 203 13.22 4.35 15.65
CA LEU A 203 12.80 3.83 16.95
C LEU A 203 13.18 4.78 18.12
N ALA A 204 14.31 5.47 18.01
CA ALA A 204 14.69 6.49 19.00
C ALA A 204 13.74 7.70 18.95
N SER A 205 13.34 8.12 17.75
CA SER A 205 12.35 9.20 17.55
C SER A 205 10.98 8.86 18.13
N CYS A 206 10.49 7.63 17.94
CA CYS A 206 9.23 7.15 18.54
C CYS A 206 9.30 7.18 20.08
N ARG A 207 10.41 6.65 20.66
CA ARG A 207 10.59 6.63 22.12
C ARG A 207 10.63 8.04 22.73
N ALA A 208 11.25 9.00 22.04
CA ALA A 208 11.37 10.39 22.52
C ALA A 208 9.99 11.05 22.72
N VAL A 209 8.98 10.66 21.94
CA VAL A 209 7.60 11.18 22.02
C VAL A 209 6.61 10.17 22.61
N ARG A 210 7.09 9.04 23.13
CA ARG A 210 6.29 7.96 23.72
C ARG A 210 5.21 7.39 22.77
N GLU A 211 5.54 7.26 21.49
CA GLU A 211 4.67 6.69 20.45
C GLU A 211 5.15 5.31 20.03
N GLU A 212 4.19 4.43 19.70
CA GLU A 212 4.48 3.13 19.12
C GLU A 212 4.97 3.27 17.66
N PRO A 213 5.93 2.44 17.23
CA PRO A 213 6.37 2.42 15.85
C PRO A 213 5.23 2.04 14.89
N LEU A 214 5.17 2.68 13.73
CA LEU A 214 4.22 2.34 12.69
C LEU A 214 4.48 0.90 12.19
N GLU A 215 3.42 0.10 12.12
CA GLU A 215 3.48 -1.30 11.69
C GLU A 215 4.07 -1.44 10.28
N ASN A 216 3.61 -0.61 9.32
CA ASN A 216 4.11 -0.64 7.95
C ASN A 216 5.61 -0.26 7.86
N MET A 217 6.10 0.63 8.73
CA MET A 217 7.53 0.99 8.81
C MET A 217 8.37 -0.20 9.30
N MET A 218 7.89 -0.92 10.31
CA MET A 218 8.57 -2.10 10.85
C MET A 218 8.56 -3.25 9.84
N PHE A 219 7.42 -3.50 9.20
CA PHE A 219 7.29 -4.49 8.14
C PHE A 219 8.29 -4.24 7.00
N LEU A 220 8.36 -2.99 6.48
CA LEU A 220 9.30 -2.66 5.40
C LEU A 220 10.75 -2.89 5.84
N ALA A 221 11.10 -2.52 7.09
CA ALA A 221 12.44 -2.76 7.62
C ALA A 221 12.80 -4.25 7.65
N GLU A 222 11.88 -5.11 8.09
CA GLU A 222 12.07 -6.56 8.13
C GLU A 222 12.12 -7.17 6.72
N HIS A 223 11.26 -6.69 5.81
CA HIS A 223 11.31 -7.08 4.40
C HIS A 223 12.67 -6.78 3.79
N LEU A 224 13.16 -5.53 3.92
CA LEU A 224 14.45 -5.11 3.41
C LEU A 224 15.62 -5.90 4.05
N GLU A 225 15.53 -6.25 5.33
CA GLU A 225 16.58 -7.04 5.99
C GLU A 225 16.64 -8.47 5.43
N ARG A 226 15.50 -9.08 5.12
CA ARG A 226 15.42 -10.45 4.56
C ARG A 226 15.79 -10.53 3.08
N THR A 227 15.48 -9.49 2.31
CA THR A 227 15.64 -9.46 0.84
C THR A 227 16.87 -8.68 0.39
N ALA A 228 17.75 -8.33 1.32
CA ALA A 228 18.94 -7.56 1.00
C ALA A 228 19.79 -8.26 -0.09
N PRO A 229 20.20 -7.52 -1.13
CA PRO A 229 21.07 -8.08 -2.15
C PRO A 229 22.38 -8.58 -1.53
N GLU A 230 22.81 -9.76 -1.94
CA GLU A 230 24.12 -10.28 -1.54
C GLU A 230 25.23 -9.47 -2.21
N GLY A 231 26.16 -8.94 -1.40
CA GLY A 231 27.34 -8.25 -1.92
C GLY A 231 28.32 -9.24 -2.55
N ARG A 232 28.79 -8.95 -3.74
CA ARG A 232 29.83 -9.77 -4.40
C ARG A 232 31.19 -9.50 -3.74
N ALA A 233 31.91 -10.52 -3.37
CA ALA A 233 33.16 -10.42 -2.59
C ALA A 233 34.33 -9.76 -3.36
N ALA A 234 34.27 -9.63 -4.68
CA ALA A 234 35.33 -9.17 -5.56
C ALA A 234 35.11 -7.76 -6.18
N GLU A 235 34.14 -6.98 -5.67
CA GLU A 235 33.82 -5.68 -6.25
C GLU A 235 34.79 -4.57 -5.82
N ARG A 236 35.11 -3.70 -6.79
CA ARG A 236 35.88 -2.48 -6.58
C ARG A 236 35.21 -1.57 -5.57
N GLU A 237 35.98 -0.94 -4.69
CA GLU A 237 35.48 0.09 -3.76
C GLU A 237 35.33 1.44 -4.45
N CYS A 238 34.21 2.11 -4.27
CA CYS A 238 33.96 3.47 -4.73
C CYS A 238 33.52 4.38 -3.57
N VAL A 239 33.54 5.67 -3.81
CA VAL A 239 33.01 6.67 -2.87
C VAL A 239 31.52 6.84 -3.10
N LEU A 240 30.73 6.70 -2.03
CA LEU A 240 29.30 7.00 -1.99
C LEU A 240 29.09 8.33 -1.32
N HIS A 241 28.29 9.20 -1.92
CA HIS A 241 27.94 10.49 -1.36
C HIS A 241 26.95 10.36 -0.19
N GLY A 242 26.00 9.48 -0.36
CA GLY A 242 24.97 9.22 0.65
C GLY A 242 23.81 10.22 0.65
N ASP A 243 23.91 11.38 -0.01
CA ASP A 243 22.83 12.37 -0.18
C ASP A 243 22.96 13.11 -1.53
N PHE A 244 23.23 12.35 -2.59
CA PHE A 244 23.41 12.93 -3.94
C PHE A 244 22.06 13.33 -4.52
N ARG A 245 21.84 14.63 -4.63
CA ARG A 245 20.61 15.25 -5.14
C ARG A 245 20.93 16.54 -5.89
N LEU A 246 20.00 16.96 -6.75
CA LEU A 246 20.12 18.15 -7.56
C LEU A 246 20.38 19.44 -6.73
N ASP A 247 19.77 19.53 -5.54
CA ASP A 247 19.93 20.67 -4.64
C ASP A 247 21.25 20.68 -3.86
N ASN A 248 22.07 19.63 -4.00
CA ASN A 248 23.45 19.54 -3.51
C ASN A 248 24.50 19.78 -4.61
N LEU A 249 24.10 20.30 -5.77
CA LEU A 249 25.01 20.57 -6.88
C LEU A 249 25.03 22.06 -7.25
N VAL A 250 26.23 22.60 -7.46
CA VAL A 250 26.44 23.90 -8.09
C VAL A 250 26.73 23.68 -9.58
N CYS A 251 25.91 24.27 -10.45
CA CYS A 251 26.04 24.12 -11.87
C CYS A 251 26.68 25.40 -12.50
N ASP A 252 27.26 25.25 -13.67
CA ASP A 252 27.66 26.39 -14.50
C ASP A 252 26.41 27.08 -15.06
N PRO A 253 26.31 28.42 -14.99
CA PRO A 253 25.10 29.12 -15.47
C PRO A 253 24.88 29.07 -17.00
N HIS A 254 25.92 28.73 -17.79
CA HIS A 254 25.88 28.73 -19.26
C HIS A 254 25.93 27.32 -19.85
N THR A 255 26.79 26.46 -19.32
CA THR A 255 26.99 25.08 -19.84
C THR A 255 26.18 24.04 -19.12
N ASP A 256 25.63 24.36 -17.92
CA ASP A 256 24.96 23.47 -17.00
C ASP A 256 25.86 22.35 -16.41
N GLU A 257 27.17 22.36 -16.70
CA GLU A 257 28.13 21.42 -16.10
C GLU A 257 28.16 21.52 -14.57
N VAL A 258 28.30 20.39 -13.87
CA VAL A 258 28.45 20.38 -12.41
C VAL A 258 29.83 20.89 -12.04
N ARG A 259 29.89 22.08 -11.38
CA ARG A 259 31.10 22.70 -10.86
C ARG A 259 31.48 22.25 -9.46
N ALA A 260 30.48 21.91 -8.64
CA ALA A 260 30.70 21.43 -7.27
C ALA A 260 29.61 20.49 -6.78
N ILE A 261 30.02 19.43 -6.10
CA ILE A 261 29.17 18.55 -5.31
C ILE A 261 29.34 18.95 -3.85
N LEU A 262 28.22 19.29 -3.18
CA LEU A 262 28.16 19.82 -1.81
C LEU A 262 27.62 18.76 -0.84
N ASP A 263 27.77 19.02 0.47
CA ASP A 263 27.18 18.26 1.59
C ASP A 263 27.65 16.81 1.74
N TRP A 264 28.91 16.65 2.06
CA TRP A 264 29.61 15.38 2.21
C TRP A 264 29.44 14.71 3.58
N GLU A 265 28.50 15.16 4.43
CA GLU A 265 28.33 14.66 5.80
C GLU A 265 28.01 13.16 5.89
N LEU A 266 27.36 12.59 4.88
CA LEU A 266 26.99 11.18 4.80
C LEU A 266 27.93 10.34 3.93
N ALA A 267 28.97 10.95 3.38
CA ALA A 267 29.92 10.27 2.50
C ALA A 267 30.56 9.04 3.16
N THR A 268 30.78 7.99 2.37
CA THR A 268 31.37 6.74 2.82
C THR A 268 31.98 5.96 1.68
N VAL A 269 32.67 4.86 2.01
CA VAL A 269 33.17 3.90 1.03
C VAL A 269 32.21 2.71 0.94
N GLY A 270 31.86 2.33 -0.28
CA GLY A 270 31.05 1.16 -0.58
C GLY A 270 31.56 0.45 -1.83
N THR A 271 30.87 -0.62 -2.26
CA THR A 271 31.20 -1.29 -3.52
C THR A 271 30.50 -0.60 -4.70
N ALA A 272 30.95 -0.88 -5.91
CA ALA A 272 30.40 -0.32 -7.14
C ALA A 272 28.89 -0.60 -7.29
N ASP A 273 28.42 -1.79 -6.92
CA ASP A 273 27.00 -2.18 -6.88
C ASP A 273 26.20 -1.34 -5.86
N GLN A 274 26.84 -0.99 -4.76
CA GLN A 274 26.21 -0.15 -3.72
C GLN A 274 26.08 1.32 -4.14
N GLY A 275 26.75 1.74 -5.22
CA GLY A 275 26.49 3.02 -5.91
C GLY A 275 25.04 3.19 -6.32
N LEU A 276 24.29 2.10 -6.56
CA LEU A 276 22.85 2.15 -6.81
C LEU A 276 22.06 2.79 -5.66
N ALA A 277 22.57 2.79 -4.44
CA ALA A 277 21.93 3.49 -3.32
C ALA A 277 21.88 5.01 -3.54
N ASP A 278 22.97 5.61 -4.04
CA ASP A 278 23.00 7.03 -4.37
C ASP A 278 22.16 7.34 -5.61
N VAL A 279 22.19 6.46 -6.63
CA VAL A 279 21.36 6.60 -7.83
C VAL A 279 19.87 6.53 -7.47
N ALA A 280 19.45 5.57 -6.65
CA ALA A 280 18.08 5.43 -6.19
C ALA A 280 17.63 6.64 -5.35
N TYR A 281 18.53 7.16 -4.52
CA TYR A 281 18.26 8.36 -3.73
C TYR A 281 18.13 9.62 -4.61
N CYS A 282 18.96 9.75 -5.65
CA CYS A 282 18.85 10.79 -6.66
C CYS A 282 17.51 10.73 -7.41
N CYS A 283 17.00 9.52 -7.67
CA CYS A 283 15.73 9.29 -8.37
C CYS A 283 14.49 9.36 -7.45
N LEU A 284 14.62 9.71 -6.18
CA LEU A 284 13.48 9.71 -5.23
C LEU A 284 12.30 10.57 -5.68
N ALA A 285 12.55 11.69 -6.38
CA ALA A 285 11.50 12.57 -6.86
C ALA A 285 10.47 11.87 -7.76
N TYR A 286 10.84 10.77 -8.42
CA TYR A 286 9.94 9.96 -9.26
C TYR A 286 9.03 9.01 -8.46
N TYR A 287 9.29 8.82 -7.18
CA TYR A 287 8.59 7.84 -6.32
C TYR A 287 7.86 8.48 -5.16
N LEU A 288 8.35 9.61 -4.64
CA LEU A 288 7.76 10.26 -3.47
C LEU A 288 6.32 10.69 -3.74
N PRO A 289 5.39 10.41 -2.81
CA PRO A 289 4.02 10.87 -2.96
C PRO A 289 3.93 12.41 -2.89
N PRO A 290 2.97 13.03 -3.60
CA PRO A 290 2.79 14.48 -3.63
C PRO A 290 2.49 15.11 -2.25
N THR A 291 2.18 14.29 -1.26
CA THR A 291 1.97 14.71 0.15
C THR A 291 3.25 15.11 0.88
N VAL A 292 4.43 14.78 0.33
CA VAL A 292 5.72 15.15 0.94
C VAL A 292 6.07 16.60 0.58
N LEU A 293 5.48 17.55 1.28
CA LEU A 293 5.63 18.99 1.00
C LEU A 293 7.06 19.53 1.21
N ALA A 294 7.90 18.80 1.95
CA ALA A 294 9.29 19.22 2.23
C ALA A 294 10.24 18.97 1.04
N ILE A 295 9.84 18.12 0.08
CA ILE A 295 10.64 17.74 -1.10
C ILE A 295 9.73 17.87 -2.31
N GLN A 296 10.16 18.65 -3.31
CA GLN A 296 9.45 18.72 -4.58
C GLN A 296 9.53 17.38 -5.30
N THR A 297 8.42 16.94 -5.90
CA THR A 297 8.28 15.63 -6.51
C THR A 297 7.94 15.73 -8.01
N LEU A 298 8.22 14.66 -8.76
CA LEU A 298 7.82 14.46 -10.16
C LEU A 298 6.55 13.61 -10.25
N THR A 299 5.74 13.64 -9.19
CA THR A 299 4.51 12.86 -9.08
C THR A 299 3.33 13.77 -8.79
N LYS A 300 2.16 13.31 -9.19
CA LYS A 300 0.86 13.89 -8.81
C LYS A 300 -0.11 12.78 -8.41
N PHE A 301 -1.21 13.13 -7.76
CA PHE A 301 -2.30 12.19 -7.63
C PHE A 301 -2.94 11.95 -9.00
N SER A 302 -3.06 10.67 -9.38
CA SER A 302 -3.69 10.29 -10.65
C SER A 302 -5.18 10.57 -10.64
N ASP A 303 -5.78 10.45 -9.44
CA ASP A 303 -7.20 10.59 -9.19
C ASP A 303 -7.49 10.58 -7.67
N GLU A 304 -8.75 10.61 -7.31
CA GLU A 304 -9.26 10.59 -5.93
C GLU A 304 -8.94 9.30 -5.15
N THR A 305 -8.53 8.21 -5.82
CA THR A 305 -8.08 6.98 -5.13
C THR A 305 -6.74 7.17 -4.41
N GLY A 306 -6.06 8.30 -4.68
CA GLY A 306 -4.72 8.58 -4.17
C GLY A 306 -3.63 7.73 -4.84
N GLY A 307 -3.93 7.20 -6.02
CA GLY A 307 -2.91 6.61 -6.89
C GLY A 307 -1.89 7.67 -7.28
N ILE A 308 -0.63 7.29 -7.37
CA ILE A 308 0.47 8.19 -7.75
C ILE A 308 0.80 7.95 -9.21
N ALA A 309 0.78 9.02 -10.00
CA ALA A 309 1.23 9.04 -11.38
C ALA A 309 2.44 9.96 -11.53
N LEU A 310 3.26 9.70 -12.53
CA LEU A 310 4.34 10.62 -12.91
C LEU A 310 3.75 11.89 -13.53
N ASP A 311 4.34 13.03 -13.16
CA ASP A 311 4.06 14.36 -13.71
C ASP A 311 5.39 15.01 -14.09
N VAL A 312 5.97 14.46 -15.15
CA VAL A 312 7.33 14.76 -15.58
C VAL A 312 7.27 15.79 -16.70
N PRO A 313 7.83 17.00 -16.51
CA PRO A 313 7.94 18.00 -17.57
C PRO A 313 8.78 17.50 -18.75
N GLU A 314 8.49 18.01 -19.93
CA GLU A 314 9.30 17.76 -21.11
C GLU A 314 10.77 18.13 -20.86
N GLY A 315 11.70 17.27 -21.31
CA GLY A 315 13.13 17.42 -21.10
C GLY A 315 13.67 16.81 -19.80
N VAL A 316 12.82 16.46 -18.82
CA VAL A 316 13.21 15.63 -17.69
C VAL A 316 13.19 14.17 -18.14
N PRO A 317 14.30 13.39 -18.02
CA PRO A 317 14.36 12.02 -18.54
C PRO A 317 13.46 11.07 -17.75
N SER A 318 13.09 9.94 -18.37
CA SER A 318 12.56 8.82 -17.63
C SER A 318 13.66 8.21 -16.72
N ILE A 319 13.24 7.43 -15.70
CA ILE A 319 14.21 6.71 -14.84
C ILE A 319 15.13 5.82 -15.69
N ARG A 320 14.57 5.16 -16.70
CA ARG A 320 15.31 4.34 -17.65
C ARG A 320 16.40 5.12 -18.40
N ASP A 321 16.02 6.28 -18.93
CA ASP A 321 16.95 7.13 -19.71
C ASP A 321 18.02 7.75 -18.81
N PHE A 322 17.64 8.11 -17.56
CA PHE A 322 18.60 8.56 -16.56
C PHE A 322 19.63 7.46 -16.22
N LEU A 323 19.16 6.22 -15.98
CA LEU A 323 20.03 5.09 -15.74
C LEU A 323 20.90 4.74 -16.95
N ALA A 324 20.37 4.80 -18.17
CA ALA A 324 21.15 4.58 -19.38
C ALA A 324 22.28 5.63 -19.51
N CYS A 325 21.97 6.90 -19.24
CA CYS A 325 22.97 7.95 -19.20
C CYS A 325 24.02 7.74 -18.11
N TYR A 326 23.60 7.39 -16.89
CA TYR A 326 24.52 7.07 -15.79
C TYR A 326 25.46 5.90 -16.15
N LEU A 327 24.91 4.79 -16.65
CA LEU A 327 25.70 3.61 -17.03
C LEU A 327 26.69 3.90 -18.16
N SER A 328 26.30 4.71 -19.16
CA SER A 328 27.18 5.09 -20.28
C SER A 328 28.38 5.94 -19.87
N HIS A 329 28.30 6.67 -18.76
CA HIS A 329 29.38 7.48 -18.22
C HIS A 329 30.24 6.77 -17.16
N ARG A 330 29.88 5.55 -16.76
CA ARG A 330 30.73 4.73 -15.87
C ARG A 330 32.01 4.28 -16.61
N LYS A 331 33.16 4.55 -16.02
CA LYS A 331 34.49 4.21 -16.60
C LYS A 331 35.02 2.86 -16.13
N ASP A 332 34.37 2.23 -15.17
CA ASP A 332 34.74 0.99 -14.49
C ASP A 332 33.86 -0.19 -14.92
N CYS A 333 33.80 -0.44 -16.21
CA CYS A 333 32.87 -1.33 -16.90
C CYS A 333 32.96 -2.84 -16.59
N ASP A 334 33.58 -3.25 -15.51
CA ASP A 334 33.62 -4.66 -15.07
C ASP A 334 32.34 -5.09 -14.30
N SER A 335 31.37 -4.25 -14.26
CA SER A 335 30.16 -4.56 -13.49
C SER A 335 29.12 -5.26 -14.35
N SER A 336 28.54 -6.32 -13.81
CA SER A 336 27.34 -6.97 -14.33
C SER A 336 26.17 -5.97 -14.60
N MET A 337 26.18 -4.78 -13.98
CA MET A 337 25.22 -3.71 -14.22
C MET A 337 25.25 -3.15 -15.64
N VAL A 338 26.44 -3.03 -16.24
CA VAL A 338 26.59 -2.54 -17.61
C VAL A 338 26.13 -3.60 -18.61
N ALA A 339 26.34 -4.88 -18.28
CA ALA A 339 25.88 -6.01 -19.08
C ALA A 339 24.35 -6.19 -19.05
N GLU A 340 23.71 -5.91 -17.91
CA GLU A 340 22.24 -5.95 -17.77
C GLU A 340 21.53 -4.85 -18.58
N GLY A 341 22.15 -3.67 -18.73
CA GLY A 341 21.52 -2.53 -19.34
C GLY A 341 20.43 -1.86 -18.48
N ALA A 342 20.03 -0.64 -18.87
CA ALA A 342 19.07 0.16 -18.07
C ALA A 342 17.67 -0.46 -17.98
N ASP A 343 17.21 -1.13 -19.02
CA ASP A 343 15.88 -1.76 -19.07
C ASP A 343 15.73 -2.92 -18.07
N GLU A 344 16.72 -3.77 -18.02
CA GLU A 344 16.74 -4.91 -17.10
C GLU A 344 16.97 -4.44 -15.67
N LEU A 345 17.88 -3.48 -15.47
CA LEU A 345 18.17 -2.91 -14.16
C LEU A 345 16.93 -2.28 -13.51
N VAL A 346 16.16 -1.45 -14.23
CA VAL A 346 14.93 -0.81 -13.70
C VAL A 346 13.92 -1.85 -13.23
N ARG A 347 13.84 -2.99 -13.90
CA ARG A 347 12.91 -4.09 -13.57
C ARG A 347 13.46 -5.03 -12.50
N SER A 348 14.75 -4.93 -12.17
CA SER A 348 15.41 -5.87 -11.26
C SER A 348 14.92 -5.74 -9.81
N PRO A 349 14.87 -6.83 -9.04
CA PRO A 349 14.61 -6.80 -7.60
C PRO A 349 15.64 -5.94 -6.86
N ARG A 350 16.88 -5.90 -7.35
CA ARG A 350 17.97 -5.11 -6.79
C ARG A 350 17.70 -3.61 -6.85
N TRP A 351 17.26 -3.08 -8.00
CA TRP A 351 16.86 -1.67 -8.14
C TRP A 351 15.71 -1.32 -7.19
N ARG A 352 14.65 -2.14 -7.19
CA ARG A 352 13.52 -1.95 -6.29
C ARG A 352 13.94 -1.91 -4.82
N TRP A 353 14.84 -2.78 -4.42
CA TRP A 353 15.36 -2.81 -3.06
C TRP A 353 16.05 -1.49 -2.66
N PHE A 354 16.92 -0.93 -3.52
CA PHE A 354 17.57 0.35 -3.22
C PHE A 354 16.60 1.53 -3.21
N VAL A 355 15.59 1.54 -4.07
CA VAL A 355 14.52 2.55 -4.03
C VAL A 355 13.72 2.45 -2.73
N GLN A 356 13.35 1.25 -2.31
CA GLN A 356 12.64 1.01 -1.05
C GLN A 356 13.50 1.44 0.16
N LEU A 357 14.81 1.15 0.15
CA LEU A 357 15.73 1.61 1.18
C LEU A 357 15.80 3.14 1.24
N ALA A 358 15.83 3.80 0.09
CA ALA A 358 15.84 5.25 0.00
C ALA A 358 14.53 5.87 0.55
N LEU A 359 13.37 5.30 0.21
CA LEU A 359 12.07 5.70 0.75
C LEU A 359 11.98 5.46 2.26
N PHE A 360 12.47 4.31 2.76
CA PHE A 360 12.55 4.02 4.20
C PHE A 360 13.37 5.07 4.94
N ARG A 361 14.50 5.46 4.38
CA ARG A 361 15.35 6.51 4.95
C ARG A 361 14.62 7.86 5.02
N VAL A 362 13.96 8.28 3.94
CA VAL A 362 13.18 9.53 3.94
C VAL A 362 12.08 9.49 4.99
N ALA A 363 11.33 8.38 5.09
CA ALA A 363 10.30 8.22 6.10
C ALA A 363 10.86 8.33 7.54
N ALA A 364 12.04 7.74 7.81
CA ALA A 364 12.71 7.85 9.10
C ALA A 364 13.16 9.29 9.41
N ILE A 365 13.64 10.05 8.41
CA ILE A 365 14.00 11.47 8.54
C ILE A 365 12.75 12.29 8.86
N LEU A 366 11.66 12.12 8.10
CA LEU A 366 10.40 12.84 8.32
C LEU A 366 9.80 12.56 9.70
N ALA A 367 9.81 11.31 10.15
CA ALA A 367 9.38 10.93 11.50
C ALA A 367 10.23 11.62 12.57
N GLY A 368 11.56 11.73 12.37
CA GLY A 368 12.46 12.47 13.25
C GLY A 368 12.15 13.97 13.30
N VAL A 369 11.78 14.58 12.16
CA VAL A 369 11.33 15.99 12.11
C VAL A 369 10.05 16.16 12.92
N GLY A 370 9.06 15.27 12.73
CA GLY A 370 7.80 15.29 13.48
C GLY A 370 7.99 15.11 14.97
N SER A 371 8.88 14.21 15.39
CA SER A 371 9.22 13.98 16.80
C SER A 371 9.83 15.25 17.45
N ARG A 372 10.76 15.92 16.77
CA ARG A 372 11.32 17.21 17.27
C ARG A 372 10.25 18.30 17.35
N ALA A 373 9.32 18.36 16.40
CA ALA A 373 8.23 19.33 16.44
C ALA A 373 7.32 19.10 17.65
N LYS A 374 6.96 17.85 17.95
CA LYS A 374 6.17 17.48 19.15
C LYS A 374 6.90 17.78 20.45
N ALA A 375 8.24 17.66 20.47
CA ALA A 375 9.07 17.99 21.62
C ALA A 375 9.35 19.50 21.78
N GLY A 376 8.83 20.38 20.90
CA GLY A 376 9.06 21.82 20.95
C GLY A 376 10.44 22.27 20.42
N ASN A 377 11.21 21.36 19.82
CA ASN A 377 12.60 21.59 19.37
C ASN A 377 12.71 21.66 17.82
N ALA A 378 11.65 22.05 17.13
CA ALA A 378 11.68 22.13 15.67
C ALA A 378 12.20 23.49 15.19
N SER A 379 13.09 23.47 14.20
CA SER A 379 13.64 24.67 13.57
C SER A 379 12.75 25.29 12.47
N ALA A 380 11.69 24.58 12.04
CA ALA A 380 10.78 25.04 11.00
C ALA A 380 9.32 25.04 11.47
N ALA A 381 8.57 26.10 11.11
CA ALA A 381 7.17 26.28 11.53
C ALA A 381 6.22 25.16 11.03
N ASN A 382 6.52 24.52 9.90
CA ASN A 382 5.72 23.44 9.31
C ASN A 382 6.22 22.03 9.66
N ALA A 383 7.19 21.89 10.57
CA ALA A 383 7.82 20.60 10.90
C ALA A 383 6.82 19.54 11.40
N GLY A 384 5.76 19.95 12.12
CA GLY A 384 4.71 19.06 12.59
C GLY A 384 3.86 18.47 11.44
N LEU A 385 3.56 19.26 10.42
CA LEU A 385 2.83 18.80 9.22
C LEU A 385 3.70 17.87 8.37
N VAL A 386 4.95 18.26 8.13
CA VAL A 386 5.93 17.49 7.33
C VAL A 386 6.21 16.13 7.95
N GLY A 387 6.33 16.04 9.26
CA GLY A 387 6.56 14.79 10.00
C GLY A 387 5.29 14.09 10.50
N SER A 388 4.13 14.45 10.01
CA SER A 388 2.87 13.81 10.42
C SER A 388 2.84 12.31 10.07
N VAL A 389 2.12 11.52 10.87
CA VAL A 389 1.96 10.07 10.66
C VAL A 389 1.44 9.77 9.25
N GLY A 390 0.52 10.58 8.73
CA GLY A 390 -0.04 10.40 7.39
C GLY A 390 1.00 10.55 6.27
N VAL A 391 1.91 11.53 6.39
CA VAL A 391 2.99 11.74 5.40
C VAL A 391 4.01 10.61 5.48
N VAL A 392 4.45 10.24 6.69
CA VAL A 392 5.40 9.13 6.90
C VAL A 392 4.83 7.82 6.37
N SER A 393 3.58 7.49 6.73
CA SER A 393 2.90 6.29 6.25
C SER A 393 2.76 6.28 4.72
N GLY A 394 2.40 7.42 4.10
CA GLY A 394 2.28 7.52 2.64
C GLY A 394 3.57 7.21 1.88
N VAL A 395 4.72 7.64 2.42
CA VAL A 395 6.04 7.29 1.84
C VAL A 395 6.31 5.78 1.96
N ILE A 396 6.01 5.19 3.11
CA ILE A 396 6.18 3.74 3.32
C ILE A 396 5.22 2.92 2.47
N ASP A 397 3.97 3.33 2.36
CA ASP A 397 2.99 2.66 1.50
C ASP A 397 3.45 2.64 0.04
N THR A 398 4.07 3.74 -0.44
CA THR A 398 4.71 3.77 -1.77
C THR A 398 5.83 2.73 -1.89
N ALA A 399 6.67 2.60 -0.86
CA ALA A 399 7.75 1.60 -0.87
C ALA A 399 7.19 0.16 -0.86
N ILE A 400 6.12 -0.09 -0.10
CA ILE A 400 5.44 -1.40 -0.05
C ILE A 400 4.78 -1.73 -1.39
N ASP A 401 4.20 -0.74 -2.08
CA ASP A 401 3.63 -0.95 -3.43
C ASP A 401 4.68 -1.42 -4.46
N LEU A 402 5.95 -1.07 -4.27
CA LEU A 402 7.06 -1.53 -5.11
C LEU A 402 7.49 -2.99 -4.84
N ILE A 403 7.01 -3.64 -3.77
CA ILE A 403 7.31 -5.05 -3.51
C ILE A 403 6.52 -5.89 -4.51
N GLU A 404 7.19 -6.66 -5.35
CA GLU A 404 6.52 -7.68 -6.16
C GLU A 404 6.37 -8.97 -5.37
N VAL A 405 5.21 -9.61 -5.50
CA VAL A 405 4.92 -10.87 -4.79
C VAL A 405 5.86 -11.99 -5.25
N SER A 406 6.30 -11.93 -6.51
CA SER A 406 7.30 -12.84 -7.11
C SER A 406 8.69 -12.72 -6.48
N ASP A 407 9.02 -11.56 -5.88
CA ASP A 407 10.31 -11.36 -5.21
C ASP A 407 10.38 -12.00 -3.82
N CYS A 408 9.24 -12.49 -3.32
CA CYS A 408 9.14 -13.11 -2.01
C CYS A 408 9.39 -14.63 -2.11
N ARG A 409 10.27 -15.16 -1.25
CA ARG A 409 10.44 -16.61 -1.08
C ARG A 409 9.12 -17.23 -0.64
N GLU A 410 8.84 -18.47 -1.05
CA GLU A 410 7.62 -19.19 -0.68
C GLU A 410 7.42 -19.26 0.85
N GLY A 411 6.15 -19.20 1.29
CA GLY A 411 5.77 -19.32 2.69
C GLY A 411 5.21 -18.04 3.32
N SER A 412 5.39 -17.88 4.63
CA SER A 412 4.79 -16.79 5.44
C SER A 412 5.10 -15.38 4.93
N SER A 413 6.24 -15.18 4.28
CA SER A 413 6.64 -13.85 3.77
C SER A 413 5.76 -13.35 2.61
N LYS A 414 5.33 -14.24 1.70
CA LYS A 414 4.44 -13.88 0.57
C LYS A 414 3.07 -13.43 1.07
N PHE A 415 2.51 -14.14 2.04
CA PHE A 415 1.21 -13.81 2.61
C PHE A 415 1.24 -12.48 3.38
N GLU A 416 2.29 -12.21 4.15
CA GLU A 416 2.43 -10.92 4.86
C GLU A 416 2.50 -9.73 3.88
N VAL A 417 3.19 -9.88 2.75
CA VAL A 417 3.19 -8.85 1.68
C VAL A 417 1.77 -8.62 1.15
N LEU A 418 1.03 -9.70 0.87
CA LEU A 418 -0.36 -9.58 0.40
C LEU A 418 -1.26 -8.89 1.42
N LYS A 419 -1.11 -9.19 2.72
CA LYS A 419 -1.84 -8.51 3.80
C LYS A 419 -1.58 -7.01 3.80
N HIS A 420 -0.31 -6.58 3.73
CA HIS A 420 0.03 -5.17 3.70
C HIS A 420 -0.49 -4.46 2.44
N LYS A 421 -0.37 -5.09 1.27
CA LYS A 421 -0.98 -4.56 0.04
C LYS A 421 -2.51 -4.43 0.19
N CYS A 422 -3.17 -5.43 0.73
CA CYS A 422 -4.62 -5.39 0.97
C CYS A 422 -5.01 -4.21 1.88
N ARG A 423 -4.25 -3.93 2.96
CA ARG A 423 -4.46 -2.74 3.82
C ARG A 423 -4.36 -1.44 3.03
N VAL A 424 -3.31 -1.28 2.23
CA VAL A 424 -3.11 -0.08 1.39
C VAL A 424 -4.29 0.12 0.43
N PHE A 425 -4.75 -0.95 -0.24
CA PHE A 425 -5.92 -0.89 -1.11
C PHE A 425 -7.19 -0.53 -0.36
N CYS A 426 -7.45 -1.14 0.80
CA CYS A 426 -8.60 -0.82 1.63
C CYS A 426 -8.59 0.66 2.07
N ALA A 427 -7.42 1.21 2.40
CA ALA A 427 -7.28 2.63 2.70
C ALA A 427 -7.61 3.52 1.48
N ARG A 428 -7.24 3.09 0.26
CA ARG A 428 -7.61 3.79 -0.98
C ARG A 428 -9.13 3.78 -1.22
N VAL A 429 -9.79 2.65 -0.98
CA VAL A 429 -11.27 2.55 -1.02
C VAL A 429 -11.89 3.50 0.01
N GLY A 430 -11.32 3.56 1.22
CA GLY A 430 -11.78 4.48 2.26
C GLY A 430 -11.71 5.97 1.88
N ARG A 431 -10.76 6.37 1.03
CA ARG A 431 -10.65 7.76 0.55
C ARG A 431 -11.79 8.14 -0.40
N ILE A 432 -12.24 7.23 -1.25
CA ILE A 432 -13.34 7.47 -2.20
C ILE A 432 -14.74 7.17 -1.60
N GLU A 433 -14.81 6.54 -0.42
CA GLU A 433 -16.06 6.14 0.21
C GLU A 433 -17.07 7.31 0.37
N PRO A 434 -16.66 8.55 0.80
CA PRO A 434 -17.60 9.66 0.90
C PRO A 434 -18.29 9.99 -0.43
N GLU A 435 -17.56 9.86 -1.54
CA GLU A 435 -18.11 10.08 -2.87
C GLU A 435 -19.04 8.94 -3.30
N LEU A 436 -18.68 7.68 -3.00
CA LEU A 436 -19.53 6.52 -3.25
C LEU A 436 -20.86 6.64 -2.49
N VAL A 437 -20.82 7.05 -1.22
CA VAL A 437 -22.02 7.29 -0.41
C VAL A 437 -22.89 8.42 -1.00
N LYS A 438 -22.27 9.52 -1.41
CA LYS A 438 -22.99 10.63 -2.07
C LYS A 438 -23.63 10.17 -3.38
N ARG A 439 -22.90 9.44 -4.22
CA ARG A 439 -23.41 8.91 -5.50
C ARG A 439 -24.58 7.96 -5.32
N ALA A 440 -24.62 7.18 -4.24
CA ALA A 440 -25.71 6.26 -3.92
C ALA A 440 -27.07 6.96 -3.80
N SER A 441 -27.10 8.27 -3.56
CA SER A 441 -28.31 9.09 -3.47
C SER A 441 -28.68 9.82 -4.76
N THR A 442 -27.95 9.58 -5.87
CA THR A 442 -28.16 10.25 -7.17
C THR A 442 -28.76 9.29 -8.21
N ASP A 443 -29.15 9.82 -9.36
CA ASP A 443 -29.61 9.01 -10.50
C ASP A 443 -28.51 8.12 -11.08
N GLN A 444 -27.24 8.45 -10.81
CA GLN A 444 -26.07 7.65 -11.23
C GLN A 444 -25.77 6.47 -10.30
N ARG A 445 -26.60 6.22 -9.27
CA ARG A 445 -26.37 5.18 -8.26
C ARG A 445 -26.08 3.78 -8.83
N TRP A 446 -26.72 3.42 -9.95
CA TRP A 446 -26.55 2.11 -10.59
C TRP A 446 -25.33 2.03 -11.51
N SER A 447 -24.64 3.12 -11.79
CA SER A 447 -23.44 3.12 -12.61
C SER A 447 -22.19 2.90 -11.73
N PRO A 448 -21.32 1.93 -12.05
CA PRO A 448 -20.07 1.72 -11.33
C PRO A 448 -19.23 3.00 -11.29
N HIS A 449 -18.53 3.21 -10.18
CA HIS A 449 -17.65 4.39 -10.05
C HIS A 449 -16.33 4.12 -10.79
N PRO A 450 -15.83 5.07 -11.63
CA PRO A 450 -14.61 4.86 -12.42
C PRO A 450 -13.38 4.50 -11.58
N SER A 451 -13.27 5.04 -10.35
CA SER A 451 -12.16 4.76 -9.46
C SER A 451 -12.15 3.32 -8.95
N ILE A 452 -13.32 2.66 -8.84
CA ILE A 452 -13.41 1.23 -8.52
C ILE A 452 -12.79 0.41 -9.67
N ASP A 453 -13.09 0.73 -10.94
CA ASP A 453 -12.52 0.00 -12.08
C ASP A 453 -10.99 0.20 -12.20
N LYS A 454 -10.48 1.40 -11.87
CA LYS A 454 -9.04 1.65 -11.77
C LYS A 454 -8.39 0.81 -10.66
N LEU A 455 -9.01 0.75 -9.48
CA LEU A 455 -8.52 -0.08 -8.37
C LEU A 455 -8.55 -1.58 -8.72
N LYS A 456 -9.59 -2.08 -9.42
CA LYS A 456 -9.65 -3.46 -9.94
C LYS A 456 -8.47 -3.75 -10.87
N SER A 457 -8.19 -2.85 -11.82
CA SER A 457 -7.05 -2.99 -12.73
C SER A 457 -5.71 -3.05 -11.98
N LEU A 458 -5.57 -2.27 -10.91
CA LEU A 458 -4.38 -2.30 -10.08
C LEU A 458 -4.31 -3.59 -9.23
N ALA A 459 -5.43 -4.07 -8.66
CA ALA A 459 -5.49 -5.32 -7.90
C ALA A 459 -5.06 -6.54 -8.73
N LYS A 460 -5.46 -6.59 -10.02
CA LYS A 460 -4.99 -7.61 -10.97
C LYS A 460 -3.46 -7.61 -11.11
N ARG A 461 -2.83 -6.44 -11.21
CA ARG A 461 -1.36 -6.32 -11.37
C ARG A 461 -0.58 -6.65 -10.10
N THR A 462 -1.18 -6.52 -8.94
CA THR A 462 -0.50 -6.65 -7.63
C THR A 462 -0.70 -8.01 -6.97
N GLY A 463 -1.38 -8.95 -7.64
CA GLY A 463 -1.57 -10.32 -7.16
C GLY A 463 -2.66 -10.48 -6.08
N LEU A 464 -3.56 -9.49 -5.94
CA LEU A 464 -4.69 -9.53 -4.98
C LEU A 464 -6.03 -9.91 -5.63
N TRP A 465 -6.05 -10.10 -6.95
CA TRP A 465 -7.26 -10.43 -7.70
C TRP A 465 -7.71 -11.86 -7.40
N ASN A 466 -9.01 -12.11 -7.30
CA ASN A 466 -9.60 -13.42 -7.01
C ASN A 466 -9.00 -14.14 -5.78
N ALA A 467 -8.61 -13.38 -4.77
CA ALA A 467 -7.93 -13.90 -3.57
C ALA A 467 -8.75 -14.94 -2.77
N PHE A 468 -10.06 -15.08 -3.04
CA PHE A 468 -10.95 -16.06 -2.42
C PHE A 468 -10.78 -17.48 -2.96
N LEU A 469 -10.15 -17.65 -4.13
CA LEU A 469 -9.96 -18.96 -4.74
C LEU A 469 -8.90 -19.77 -3.98
N THR A 470 -9.35 -20.90 -3.40
CA THR A 470 -8.43 -21.86 -2.78
C THR A 470 -7.63 -22.62 -3.85
N PRO A 471 -6.50 -23.26 -3.51
CA PRO A 471 -5.73 -24.07 -4.46
C PRO A 471 -6.59 -25.11 -5.19
N ASP A 472 -7.50 -25.80 -4.49
CA ASP A 472 -8.45 -26.76 -5.05
C ASP A 472 -9.38 -26.13 -6.09
N LEU A 473 -9.95 -24.96 -5.78
CA LEU A 473 -10.81 -24.22 -6.73
C LEU A 473 -10.04 -23.70 -7.94
N CYS A 474 -8.80 -23.29 -7.77
CA CYS A 474 -7.93 -22.86 -8.88
C CYS A 474 -7.67 -24.03 -9.83
N GLU A 475 -7.35 -25.21 -9.30
CA GLU A 475 -7.12 -26.42 -10.10
C GLU A 475 -8.37 -26.84 -10.89
N LEU A 476 -9.54 -26.85 -10.21
CA LEU A 476 -10.82 -27.16 -10.85
C LEU A 476 -11.16 -26.15 -11.97
N ALA A 477 -11.03 -24.86 -11.71
CA ALA A 477 -11.30 -23.82 -12.69
C ALA A 477 -10.36 -23.92 -13.90
N ARG A 478 -9.05 -24.07 -13.66
CA ARG A 478 -8.04 -24.23 -14.71
C ARG A 478 -8.33 -25.46 -15.57
N SER A 479 -8.52 -26.64 -14.94
CA SER A 479 -8.82 -27.88 -15.64
C SER A 479 -10.07 -27.77 -16.53
N ALA A 480 -11.15 -27.15 -16.01
CA ALA A 480 -12.38 -26.97 -16.79
C ALA A 480 -12.18 -26.03 -17.98
N LEU A 481 -11.45 -24.94 -17.82
CA LEU A 481 -11.17 -23.97 -18.88
C LEU A 481 -10.20 -24.52 -19.93
N GLU A 482 -9.17 -25.29 -19.55
CA GLU A 482 -8.26 -25.97 -20.47
C GLU A 482 -9.00 -27.01 -21.31
N LYS A 483 -9.92 -27.79 -20.71
CA LYS A 483 -10.82 -28.74 -21.44
C LYS A 483 -11.74 -28.01 -22.40
N ALA A 484 -12.12 -26.76 -22.11
CA ALA A 484 -12.92 -25.93 -23.03
C ALA A 484 -12.08 -25.23 -24.12
N GLY A 485 -10.79 -25.56 -24.22
CA GLY A 485 -9.88 -25.03 -25.24
C GLY A 485 -9.27 -23.64 -24.90
N VAL A 486 -9.37 -23.19 -23.68
CA VAL A 486 -8.69 -21.95 -23.24
C VAL A 486 -7.18 -22.24 -23.06
N ARG A 487 -6.33 -21.41 -23.65
CA ARG A 487 -4.87 -21.54 -23.57
C ARG A 487 -4.31 -20.24 -23.04
N MET A 488 -3.52 -20.33 -21.97
CA MET A 488 -2.83 -19.22 -21.29
C MET A 488 -1.45 -19.69 -20.87
N ASP A 489 -0.49 -18.77 -20.81
CA ASP A 489 0.79 -19.02 -20.15
C ASP A 489 0.65 -19.01 -18.60
N GLU A 490 1.67 -19.44 -17.87
CA GLU A 490 1.63 -19.53 -16.41
C GLU A 490 1.45 -18.14 -15.74
N GLN A 491 1.96 -17.07 -16.35
CA GLN A 491 1.78 -15.72 -15.83
C GLN A 491 0.32 -15.25 -15.98
N GLN A 492 -0.32 -15.56 -17.11
CA GLN A 492 -1.72 -15.27 -17.36
C GLN A 492 -2.63 -16.08 -16.41
N TRP A 493 -2.35 -17.38 -16.21
CA TRP A 493 -3.05 -18.20 -15.23
C TRP A 493 -2.90 -17.66 -13.80
N SER A 494 -1.69 -17.31 -13.39
CA SER A 494 -1.44 -16.74 -12.06
C SER A 494 -2.19 -15.42 -11.84
N ARG A 495 -2.30 -14.58 -12.86
CA ARG A 495 -3.08 -13.32 -12.77
C ARG A 495 -4.58 -13.56 -12.69
N LEU A 496 -5.09 -14.57 -13.44
CA LEU A 496 -6.52 -14.90 -13.46
C LEU A 496 -6.97 -15.58 -12.18
N LEU A 497 -6.20 -16.57 -11.70
CA LEU A 497 -6.58 -17.40 -10.54
C LEU A 497 -6.14 -16.83 -9.20
N GLY A 498 -5.32 -15.77 -9.21
CA GLY A 498 -4.91 -15.06 -8.01
C GLY A 498 -3.86 -15.80 -7.17
N PRO A 499 -3.75 -15.45 -5.86
CA PRO A 499 -2.64 -15.88 -5.03
C PRO A 499 -2.75 -17.29 -4.46
N MET A 500 -3.83 -18.02 -4.72
CA MET A 500 -4.09 -19.40 -4.24
C MET A 500 -3.97 -19.53 -2.71
N LEU A 501 -4.72 -18.72 -1.98
CA LEU A 501 -4.71 -18.71 -0.53
C LEU A 501 -5.54 -19.84 0.08
N SER A 502 -5.16 -20.33 1.26
CA SER A 502 -6.02 -21.19 2.04
C SER A 502 -7.25 -20.42 2.57
N ASN A 503 -8.31 -21.12 2.98
CA ASN A 503 -9.47 -20.47 3.61
C ASN A 503 -9.05 -19.66 4.85
N ARG A 504 -8.07 -20.16 5.61
CA ARG A 504 -7.54 -19.48 6.79
C ARG A 504 -6.84 -18.17 6.43
N GLN A 505 -6.01 -18.17 5.40
CA GLN A 505 -5.33 -16.96 4.91
C GLN A 505 -6.33 -15.97 4.29
N TYR A 506 -7.28 -16.47 3.49
CA TYR A 506 -8.29 -15.60 2.91
C TYR A 506 -9.20 -14.97 3.97
N ALA A 507 -9.53 -15.66 5.06
CA ALA A 507 -10.31 -15.09 6.15
C ALA A 507 -9.67 -13.82 6.74
N GLU A 508 -8.34 -13.76 6.87
CA GLU A 508 -7.63 -12.54 7.30
C GLU A 508 -7.75 -11.40 6.29
N LEU A 509 -7.60 -11.69 4.98
CA LEU A 509 -7.80 -10.66 3.96
C LEU A 509 -9.27 -10.20 3.89
N ALA A 510 -10.22 -11.13 4.03
CA ALA A 510 -11.65 -10.83 4.02
C ALA A 510 -12.04 -9.92 5.21
N GLU A 511 -11.43 -10.11 6.38
CA GLU A 511 -11.60 -9.20 7.52
C GLU A 511 -11.11 -7.79 7.17
N MET A 512 -9.93 -7.67 6.56
CA MET A 512 -9.40 -6.36 6.12
C MET A 512 -10.32 -5.68 5.09
N MET A 513 -10.80 -6.44 4.09
CA MET A 513 -11.74 -5.95 3.09
C MET A 513 -13.07 -5.50 3.72
N GLY A 514 -13.51 -6.21 4.77
CA GLY A 514 -14.76 -5.91 5.47
C GLY A 514 -14.82 -4.51 6.10
N ARG A 515 -13.67 -3.88 6.34
CA ARG A 515 -13.62 -2.50 6.87
C ARG A 515 -14.32 -1.48 5.96
N TYR A 516 -14.35 -1.75 4.66
CA TYR A 516 -14.97 -0.87 3.65
C TYR A 516 -15.92 -1.68 2.76
N PRO A 517 -17.22 -1.39 2.70
CA PRO A 517 -18.23 -2.18 1.99
C PRO A 517 -17.89 -2.47 0.52
N HIS A 518 -17.25 -1.51 -0.16
CA HIS A 518 -16.86 -1.66 -1.58
C HIS A 518 -15.52 -2.35 -1.81
N ALA A 519 -14.72 -2.62 -0.76
CA ALA A 519 -13.39 -3.21 -0.94
C ALA A 519 -13.41 -4.64 -1.50
N PRO A 520 -14.33 -5.56 -1.11
CA PRO A 520 -14.39 -6.88 -1.72
C PRO A 520 -14.56 -6.86 -3.24
N GLU A 521 -15.26 -5.87 -3.78
CA GLU A 521 -15.45 -5.73 -5.23
C GLU A 521 -14.14 -5.40 -5.95
N VAL A 522 -13.28 -4.59 -5.35
CA VAL A 522 -11.98 -4.22 -5.93
C VAL A 522 -11.10 -5.43 -6.20
N PHE A 523 -11.25 -6.49 -5.40
CA PHE A 523 -10.48 -7.72 -5.52
C PHE A 523 -11.24 -8.86 -6.23
N ASN A 524 -12.42 -8.59 -6.81
CA ASN A 524 -13.35 -9.59 -7.34
C ASN A 524 -13.76 -10.65 -6.30
N CYS A 525 -13.86 -10.24 -5.05
CA CYS A 525 -14.17 -11.11 -3.91
C CYS A 525 -15.56 -10.85 -3.31
N SER A 526 -16.44 -10.12 -4.00
CA SER A 526 -17.79 -9.84 -3.50
C SER A 526 -18.79 -10.95 -3.80
N ALA A 527 -19.76 -11.12 -2.91
CA ALA A 527 -20.94 -11.94 -3.17
C ALA A 527 -21.91 -11.17 -4.10
N PRO A 528 -22.70 -11.87 -4.95
CA PRO A 528 -22.84 -13.32 -5.07
C PRO A 528 -21.81 -13.98 -5.99
N ASP A 529 -20.95 -13.22 -6.69
CA ASP A 529 -20.07 -13.74 -7.74
C ASP A 529 -19.13 -14.83 -7.24
N THR A 530 -18.52 -14.64 -6.06
CA THR A 530 -17.60 -15.66 -5.49
C THR A 530 -18.27 -17.02 -5.40
N GLY A 531 -19.49 -17.09 -4.83
CA GLY A 531 -20.23 -18.35 -4.72
C GLY A 531 -20.69 -18.91 -6.07
N ASN A 532 -21.00 -18.04 -7.06
CA ASN A 532 -21.39 -18.47 -8.40
C ASN A 532 -20.19 -18.97 -9.20
N MET A 533 -19.02 -18.34 -9.05
CA MET A 533 -17.75 -18.83 -9.62
C MET A 533 -17.37 -20.19 -9.04
N GLU A 534 -17.53 -20.38 -7.72
CA GLU A 534 -17.31 -21.69 -7.07
C GLU A 534 -18.26 -22.77 -7.63
N VAL A 535 -19.54 -22.46 -7.79
CA VAL A 535 -20.52 -23.38 -8.38
C VAL A 535 -20.10 -23.81 -9.80
N LEU A 536 -19.72 -22.84 -10.63
CA LEU A 536 -19.30 -23.09 -12.01
C LEU A 536 -18.01 -23.91 -12.07
N ALA A 537 -17.02 -23.60 -11.22
CA ALA A 537 -15.74 -24.32 -11.16
C ALA A 537 -15.93 -25.79 -10.72
N ARG A 538 -16.82 -26.05 -9.74
CA ARG A 538 -17.06 -27.41 -9.20
C ARG A 538 -18.04 -28.23 -9.99
N HIS A 539 -19.03 -27.62 -10.62
CA HIS A 539 -20.21 -28.32 -11.16
C HIS A 539 -20.52 -27.96 -12.62
N GLY A 540 -19.90 -26.93 -13.19
CA GLY A 540 -20.10 -26.49 -14.56
C GLY A 540 -19.45 -27.41 -15.57
N THR A 541 -20.07 -27.52 -16.78
CA THR A 541 -19.39 -28.14 -17.92
C THR A 541 -18.27 -27.24 -18.45
N PRO A 542 -17.29 -27.76 -19.19
CA PRO A 542 -16.26 -26.93 -19.80
C PRO A 542 -16.82 -25.74 -20.60
N GLU A 543 -17.91 -25.96 -21.37
CA GLU A 543 -18.56 -24.90 -22.15
C GLU A 543 -19.19 -23.82 -21.23
N GLN A 544 -19.83 -24.23 -20.12
CA GLN A 544 -20.39 -23.32 -19.14
C GLN A 544 -19.27 -22.53 -18.49
N CYS A 545 -18.15 -23.18 -18.17
CA CYS A 545 -16.98 -22.49 -17.58
C CYS A 545 -16.37 -21.46 -18.55
N LYS A 546 -16.19 -21.80 -19.82
CA LYS A 546 -15.71 -20.88 -20.84
C LYS A 546 -16.65 -19.70 -21.05
N ARG A 547 -17.95 -19.96 -21.09
CA ARG A 547 -18.97 -18.93 -21.36
C ARG A 547 -19.20 -17.99 -20.17
N TRP A 548 -19.16 -18.50 -18.93
CA TRP A 548 -19.61 -17.77 -17.75
C TRP A 548 -18.53 -17.62 -16.69
N LEU A 549 -17.78 -18.70 -16.36
CA LEU A 549 -16.76 -18.64 -15.32
C LEU A 549 -15.58 -17.75 -15.74
N LEU A 550 -15.08 -17.89 -16.96
CA LEU A 550 -13.95 -17.09 -17.45
C LEU A 550 -14.21 -15.58 -17.35
N PRO A 551 -15.30 -15.02 -17.93
CA PRO A 551 -15.54 -13.59 -17.83
C PRO A 551 -15.89 -13.12 -16.40
N LEU A 552 -16.41 -13.99 -15.52
CA LEU A 552 -16.55 -13.68 -14.09
C LEU A 552 -15.19 -13.62 -13.40
N LEU A 553 -14.27 -14.53 -13.67
CA LEU A 553 -12.91 -14.51 -13.15
C LEU A 553 -12.13 -13.27 -13.65
N GLU A 554 -12.35 -12.87 -14.89
CA GLU A 554 -11.80 -11.63 -15.44
C GLU A 554 -12.46 -10.37 -14.86
N GLY A 555 -13.67 -10.50 -14.25
CA GLY A 555 -14.44 -9.38 -13.71
C GLY A 555 -15.09 -8.52 -14.78
N ASP A 556 -15.23 -9.04 -16.00
CA ASP A 556 -15.89 -8.36 -17.12
C ASP A 556 -17.40 -8.34 -16.96
N ILE A 557 -17.96 -9.43 -16.43
CA ILE A 557 -19.37 -9.58 -16.10
C ILE A 557 -19.58 -9.80 -14.60
N ARG A 558 -20.83 -9.63 -14.18
CA ARG A 558 -21.33 -9.94 -12.83
C ARG A 558 -22.44 -10.97 -12.94
N SER A 559 -22.81 -11.54 -11.78
CA SER A 559 -23.83 -12.58 -11.71
C SER A 559 -24.82 -12.34 -10.57
N CYS A 560 -25.94 -13.08 -10.60
CA CYS A 560 -26.86 -13.15 -9.47
C CYS A 560 -27.28 -14.60 -9.20
N PHE A 561 -27.82 -14.86 -7.99
CA PHE A 561 -28.32 -16.17 -7.59
C PHE A 561 -29.81 -16.05 -7.16
N ALA A 562 -30.70 -16.55 -7.99
CA ALA A 562 -32.14 -16.44 -7.83
C ALA A 562 -32.71 -17.65 -7.07
N MET A 563 -32.77 -17.53 -5.73
CA MET A 563 -33.23 -18.62 -4.85
C MET A 563 -34.48 -18.23 -4.07
N THR A 564 -34.43 -17.15 -3.28
CA THR A 564 -35.50 -16.74 -2.34
C THR A 564 -36.72 -16.21 -3.06
N GLU A 565 -37.93 -16.45 -2.50
CA GLU A 565 -39.23 -16.11 -3.07
C GLU A 565 -40.09 -15.33 -2.10
N PRO A 566 -40.95 -14.42 -2.58
CA PRO A 566 -41.81 -13.61 -1.68
C PRO A 566 -42.93 -14.41 -1.02
N ASP A 567 -43.45 -15.42 -1.70
CA ASP A 567 -44.72 -16.08 -1.30
C ASP A 567 -44.51 -17.35 -0.47
N VAL A 568 -43.25 -17.73 -0.17
CA VAL A 568 -42.93 -18.94 0.62
C VAL A 568 -41.85 -18.66 1.68
N ALA A 569 -41.83 -19.47 2.73
CA ALA A 569 -40.78 -19.41 3.75
C ALA A 569 -39.45 -19.94 3.18
N SER A 570 -38.67 -19.10 2.53
CA SER A 570 -37.43 -19.46 1.85
C SER A 570 -36.30 -19.92 2.78
N SER A 571 -36.46 -19.75 4.11
CA SER A 571 -35.54 -20.34 5.10
C SER A 571 -35.56 -21.90 5.06
N ASP A 572 -36.64 -22.49 4.62
CA ASP A 572 -36.71 -23.88 4.19
C ASP A 572 -36.62 -23.95 2.66
N ALA A 573 -35.43 -24.21 2.15
CA ALA A 573 -35.16 -24.26 0.71
C ALA A 573 -35.99 -25.37 -0.02
N THR A 574 -36.68 -26.28 0.67
CA THR A 574 -37.56 -27.28 0.07
C THR A 574 -38.92 -26.67 -0.31
N ASN A 575 -39.28 -25.50 0.21
CA ASN A 575 -40.52 -24.79 -0.08
C ASN A 575 -40.51 -24.01 -1.42
N VAL A 576 -39.42 -24.06 -2.21
CA VAL A 576 -39.34 -23.37 -3.50
C VAL A 576 -40.55 -23.67 -4.36
N ALA A 577 -41.31 -22.63 -4.74
CA ALA A 577 -42.53 -22.73 -5.53
C ALA A 577 -42.26 -22.48 -7.03
N SER A 578 -41.25 -21.67 -7.38
CA SER A 578 -40.83 -21.45 -8.77
C SER A 578 -40.48 -22.77 -9.45
N THR A 579 -40.86 -22.93 -10.73
CA THR A 579 -40.84 -24.19 -11.42
C THR A 579 -39.77 -24.26 -12.51
N VAL A 580 -39.28 -25.50 -12.76
CA VAL A 580 -38.48 -25.90 -13.88
C VAL A 580 -39.27 -26.98 -14.62
N SER A 581 -39.63 -26.75 -15.88
CA SER A 581 -40.32 -27.70 -16.73
C SER A 581 -39.46 -28.01 -17.95
N TRP A 582 -39.70 -29.20 -18.56
CA TRP A 582 -38.92 -29.70 -19.68
C TRP A 582 -39.81 -29.85 -20.89
N GLU A 583 -39.42 -29.21 -22.01
CA GLU A 583 -40.12 -29.28 -23.31
C GLU A 583 -39.10 -29.67 -24.41
N GLY A 584 -39.07 -30.96 -24.72
CA GLY A 584 -38.07 -31.49 -25.65
C GLY A 584 -36.63 -31.25 -25.17
N ASP A 585 -35.84 -30.50 -25.95
CA ASP A 585 -34.47 -30.13 -25.68
C ASP A 585 -34.33 -28.79 -24.91
N ARG A 586 -35.47 -28.20 -24.49
CA ARG A 586 -35.54 -26.93 -23.80
C ARG A 586 -35.96 -27.08 -22.36
N VAL A 587 -35.52 -26.14 -21.53
CA VAL A 587 -35.98 -25.98 -20.16
C VAL A 587 -36.68 -24.65 -20.04
N LEU A 588 -37.86 -24.62 -19.42
CA LEU A 588 -38.64 -23.43 -19.11
C LEU A 588 -38.60 -23.20 -17.61
N VAL A 589 -38.32 -21.95 -17.21
CA VAL A 589 -38.36 -21.55 -15.82
C VAL A 589 -39.42 -20.48 -15.59
N SER A 590 -40.22 -20.64 -14.50
CA SER A 590 -41.31 -19.72 -14.19
C SER A 590 -41.35 -19.46 -12.67
N GLY A 591 -41.61 -18.22 -12.27
CA GLY A 591 -41.80 -17.83 -10.86
C GLY A 591 -41.36 -16.41 -10.53
N LYS A 592 -41.43 -16.08 -9.27
CA LYS A 592 -41.01 -14.78 -8.77
C LYS A 592 -39.90 -14.97 -7.72
N LYS A 593 -38.85 -14.24 -7.86
CA LYS A 593 -37.72 -14.24 -6.93
C LYS A 593 -37.52 -12.85 -6.37
N TRP A 594 -37.08 -12.74 -5.14
CA TRP A 594 -36.78 -11.48 -4.51
C TRP A 594 -35.51 -11.53 -3.64
N TRP A 595 -35.02 -10.39 -3.23
CA TRP A 595 -33.73 -10.24 -2.54
C TRP A 595 -32.57 -10.82 -3.36
N ILE A 596 -32.65 -10.65 -4.70
CA ILE A 596 -31.65 -11.16 -5.60
C ILE A 596 -30.51 -10.14 -5.71
N THR A 597 -29.48 -10.36 -4.89
CA THR A 597 -28.29 -9.51 -4.85
C THR A 597 -27.54 -9.53 -6.17
N GLY A 598 -27.11 -8.35 -6.62
CA GLY A 598 -26.36 -8.17 -7.86
C GLY A 598 -27.21 -8.02 -9.11
N ALA A 599 -28.51 -8.31 -9.07
CA ALA A 599 -29.37 -8.26 -10.24
C ALA A 599 -29.61 -6.84 -10.79
N MET A 600 -29.38 -5.80 -9.99
CA MET A 600 -29.46 -4.40 -10.43
C MET A 600 -28.18 -3.91 -11.11
N HIS A 601 -27.08 -4.63 -10.97
CA HIS A 601 -25.79 -4.18 -11.51
C HIS A 601 -25.79 -4.20 -13.03
N PRO A 602 -25.36 -3.15 -13.75
CA PRO A 602 -25.42 -3.04 -15.20
C PRO A 602 -24.58 -4.11 -15.93
N LYS A 603 -23.56 -4.65 -15.29
CA LYS A 603 -22.75 -5.76 -15.81
C LYS A 603 -23.26 -7.14 -15.38
N CYS A 604 -24.43 -7.26 -14.74
CA CYS A 604 -25.03 -8.57 -14.41
C CYS A 604 -25.54 -9.21 -15.70
N GLU A 605 -24.83 -10.21 -16.20
CA GLU A 605 -25.15 -10.87 -17.47
C GLU A 605 -25.69 -12.31 -17.28
N VAL A 606 -25.53 -12.89 -16.08
CA VAL A 606 -25.90 -14.29 -15.80
C VAL A 606 -26.62 -14.44 -14.47
N CYS A 607 -27.70 -15.22 -14.47
CA CYS A 607 -28.48 -15.62 -13.31
C CYS A 607 -28.43 -17.13 -13.11
N LEU A 608 -28.09 -17.57 -11.91
CA LEU A 608 -28.26 -18.98 -11.50
C LEU A 608 -29.61 -19.08 -10.79
N PHE A 609 -30.58 -19.73 -11.46
CA PHE A 609 -31.95 -19.87 -10.97
C PHE A 609 -32.15 -21.24 -10.34
N LEU A 610 -32.61 -21.28 -9.07
CA LEU A 610 -33.02 -22.50 -8.40
C LEU A 610 -34.54 -22.65 -8.47
N GLY A 611 -35.02 -23.72 -9.09
CA GLY A 611 -36.44 -24.05 -9.17
C GLY A 611 -36.74 -25.52 -8.87
N ARG A 612 -38.00 -25.80 -8.58
CA ARG A 612 -38.53 -27.14 -8.37
C ARG A 612 -38.95 -27.74 -9.72
N GLU A 613 -38.66 -29.02 -9.92
CA GLU A 613 -39.16 -29.74 -11.08
C GLU A 613 -40.70 -29.73 -11.10
N ALA A 614 -41.29 -29.30 -12.23
CA ALA A 614 -42.74 -29.40 -12.43
C ALA A 614 -43.12 -30.87 -12.53
N SER A 615 -43.99 -31.35 -11.65
CA SER A 615 -44.55 -32.71 -11.73
C SER A 615 -45.60 -32.76 -12.82
N SER A 616 -45.62 -33.81 -13.59
CA SER A 616 -46.66 -34.08 -14.58
C SER A 616 -48.02 -34.46 -13.97
N SER A 617 -48.09 -34.53 -12.62
CA SER A 617 -49.32 -34.81 -11.89
C SER A 617 -49.52 -33.89 -10.67
N PRO A 618 -50.66 -33.19 -10.53
CA PRO A 618 -50.90 -32.27 -9.42
C PRO A 618 -51.01 -32.95 -8.02
N GLN A 619 -51.22 -34.25 -7.97
CA GLN A 619 -51.42 -35.04 -6.75
C GLN A 619 -50.16 -35.62 -6.14
N GLY A 620 -49.00 -35.65 -6.86
CA GLY A 620 -47.77 -36.26 -6.40
C GLY A 620 -46.92 -35.35 -5.45
N ALA A 621 -47.27 -34.07 -5.34
CA ALA A 621 -46.38 -33.09 -4.71
C ALA A 621 -46.41 -33.02 -3.18
N ARG A 622 -47.44 -33.60 -2.53
CA ARG A 622 -47.65 -33.49 -1.05
C ARG A 622 -47.29 -34.73 -0.20
N SER A 623 -46.99 -35.87 -0.85
CA SER A 623 -46.82 -37.15 -0.16
C SER A 623 -45.45 -37.80 -0.22
N SER A 624 -44.44 -37.12 -0.81
CA SER A 624 -43.06 -37.68 -0.90
C SER A 624 -42.34 -37.64 0.45
N PRO A 625 -41.61 -38.70 0.86
CA PRO A 625 -40.77 -38.68 2.07
C PRO A 625 -39.77 -37.54 2.03
N LYS A 626 -39.41 -36.96 3.20
CA LYS A 626 -38.49 -35.81 3.30
C LYS A 626 -37.18 -35.97 2.51
N GLY A 627 -36.66 -37.18 2.29
CA GLY A 627 -35.47 -37.47 1.48
C GLY A 627 -35.71 -37.33 -0.03
N ALA A 628 -36.94 -37.57 -0.50
CA ALA A 628 -37.30 -37.44 -1.94
C ALA A 628 -37.50 -35.96 -2.35
N GLN A 629 -37.75 -35.06 -1.40
CA GLN A 629 -37.93 -33.63 -1.65
C GLN A 629 -36.63 -32.94 -2.09
N HIS A 630 -35.45 -33.38 -1.64
CA HIS A 630 -34.15 -32.82 -2.00
C HIS A 630 -33.74 -33.14 -3.45
N GLY A 631 -34.27 -34.22 -4.03
CA GLY A 631 -34.03 -34.64 -5.44
C GLY A 631 -34.88 -33.91 -6.46
N ASN A 632 -35.75 -32.96 -6.05
CA ASN A 632 -36.73 -32.32 -6.94
C ASN A 632 -36.33 -30.86 -7.32
N HIS A 633 -35.08 -30.45 -7.13
CA HIS A 633 -34.65 -29.11 -7.46
C HIS A 633 -33.57 -29.13 -8.55
N THR A 634 -33.66 -28.21 -9.49
CA THR A 634 -32.67 -28.01 -10.55
C THR A 634 -32.17 -26.56 -10.57
N ILE A 635 -30.87 -26.36 -10.82
CA ILE A 635 -30.29 -25.04 -11.10
C ILE A 635 -30.14 -24.87 -12.60
N VAL A 636 -30.70 -23.78 -13.11
CA VAL A 636 -30.65 -23.37 -14.51
C VAL A 636 -29.85 -22.06 -14.61
N VAL A 637 -28.86 -22.01 -15.51
CA VAL A 637 -28.08 -20.81 -15.84
C VAL A 637 -28.82 -20.04 -16.91
N LEU A 638 -29.20 -18.82 -16.64
CA LEU A 638 -29.96 -17.95 -17.53
C LEU A 638 -29.17 -16.68 -17.89
N PRO A 639 -29.04 -16.34 -19.17
CA PRO A 639 -28.63 -14.99 -19.55
C PRO A 639 -29.65 -13.96 -19.01
N MET A 640 -29.21 -12.86 -18.42
CA MET A 640 -30.11 -11.83 -17.86
C MET A 640 -31.00 -11.19 -18.93
N LYS A 641 -30.59 -11.21 -20.21
CA LYS A 641 -31.36 -10.69 -21.35
C LYS A 641 -32.32 -11.70 -21.97
N SER A 642 -32.56 -12.83 -21.30
CA SER A 642 -33.51 -13.84 -21.79
C SER A 642 -34.94 -13.28 -21.85
N GLN A 643 -35.65 -13.60 -22.92
CA GLN A 643 -37.09 -13.25 -23.06
C GLN A 643 -37.88 -13.83 -21.90
N GLY A 644 -38.75 -13.04 -21.26
CA GLY A 644 -39.55 -13.43 -20.09
C GLY A 644 -38.85 -13.21 -18.75
N LEU A 645 -37.54 -12.85 -18.71
CA LEU A 645 -36.85 -12.45 -17.51
C LEU A 645 -36.95 -10.92 -17.34
N ARG A 646 -37.47 -10.47 -16.21
CA ARG A 646 -37.62 -9.05 -15.89
C ARG A 646 -37.12 -8.73 -14.49
N VAL A 647 -36.18 -7.78 -14.37
CA VAL A 647 -35.85 -7.12 -13.10
C VAL A 647 -36.92 -6.06 -12.83
N VAL A 648 -37.71 -6.26 -11.76
CA VAL A 648 -38.94 -5.48 -11.53
C VAL A 648 -38.63 -4.18 -10.78
N ARG A 649 -37.95 -4.26 -9.65
CA ARG A 649 -37.60 -3.13 -8.81
C ARG A 649 -36.44 -3.46 -7.86
N PRO A 650 -35.69 -2.45 -7.38
CA PRO A 650 -34.81 -2.62 -6.24
C PRO A 650 -35.61 -2.77 -4.94
N LEU A 651 -35.00 -3.41 -3.94
CA LEU A 651 -35.54 -3.58 -2.61
C LEU A 651 -34.68 -2.83 -1.60
N ASP A 652 -35.31 -2.21 -0.62
CA ASP A 652 -34.66 -1.38 0.39
C ASP A 652 -34.29 -2.17 1.65
N VAL A 653 -33.09 -1.93 2.15
CA VAL A 653 -32.66 -2.34 3.49
C VAL A 653 -32.55 -1.08 4.34
N PHE A 654 -33.53 -0.81 5.21
CA PHE A 654 -33.59 0.40 6.05
C PHE A 654 -33.34 1.71 5.26
N GLY A 655 -33.96 1.82 4.07
CA GLY A 655 -33.85 3.00 3.20
C GLY A 655 -32.60 3.05 2.32
N THR A 656 -31.76 2.02 2.32
CA THR A 656 -30.62 1.86 1.41
C THR A 656 -30.88 0.78 0.37
N GLN A 657 -30.45 1.00 -0.87
CA GLN A 657 -30.64 0.05 -1.98
C GLN A 657 -29.36 -0.69 -2.38
N ASP A 658 -28.27 -0.49 -1.64
CA ASP A 658 -26.94 -1.11 -1.85
C ASP A 658 -26.41 -0.99 -3.32
N PRO A 659 -26.45 0.23 -3.92
CA PRO A 659 -25.95 0.41 -5.29
C PRO A 659 -24.43 0.28 -5.37
N PRO A 660 -23.88 -0.13 -6.53
CA PRO A 660 -24.55 -0.48 -7.78
C PRO A 660 -25.05 -1.93 -7.85
N HIS A 661 -24.81 -2.74 -6.82
CA HIS A 661 -25.22 -4.18 -6.80
C HIS A 661 -26.73 -4.35 -6.67
N GLY A 662 -27.31 -3.73 -5.68
CA GLY A 662 -28.72 -3.78 -5.36
C GLY A 662 -29.24 -5.16 -4.99
N HIS A 663 -30.43 -5.18 -4.35
CA HIS A 663 -31.22 -6.38 -4.14
C HIS A 663 -32.51 -6.21 -4.94
N ALA A 664 -32.82 -7.13 -5.83
CA ALA A 664 -33.94 -6.98 -6.75
C ALA A 664 -35.07 -7.99 -6.54
N GLU A 665 -36.28 -7.58 -6.91
CA GLU A 665 -37.35 -8.48 -7.29
C GLU A 665 -37.23 -8.81 -8.77
N VAL A 666 -37.23 -10.12 -9.11
CA VAL A 666 -37.03 -10.61 -10.48
C VAL A 666 -38.14 -11.60 -10.81
N HIS A 667 -38.80 -11.38 -11.95
CA HIS A 667 -39.85 -12.25 -12.46
C HIS A 667 -39.37 -13.06 -13.65
N PHE A 668 -39.82 -14.30 -13.70
CA PHE A 668 -39.51 -15.29 -14.75
C PHE A 668 -40.84 -15.79 -15.34
N ASP A 669 -41.16 -15.36 -16.56
CA ASP A 669 -42.39 -15.68 -17.27
C ASP A 669 -42.09 -16.67 -18.38
N SER A 670 -42.10 -17.98 -18.06
CA SER A 670 -41.81 -19.08 -19.00
C SER A 670 -40.50 -18.86 -19.79
N VAL A 671 -39.43 -18.47 -19.08
CA VAL A 671 -38.11 -18.23 -19.71
C VAL A 671 -37.57 -19.53 -20.27
N ALA A 672 -37.42 -19.58 -21.56
CA ALA A 672 -37.03 -20.78 -22.28
C ALA A 672 -35.58 -20.76 -22.70
N VAL A 673 -34.78 -21.78 -22.29
CA VAL A 673 -33.36 -21.94 -22.67
C VAL A 673 -33.10 -23.38 -23.11
N PRO A 674 -32.05 -23.62 -23.92
CA PRO A 674 -31.65 -25.00 -24.26
C PRO A 674 -31.25 -25.76 -23.00
N ALA A 675 -31.73 -26.99 -22.83
CA ALA A 675 -31.39 -27.81 -21.65
C ALA A 675 -29.87 -28.10 -21.61
N LYS A 676 -29.31 -28.46 -22.77
CA LYS A 676 -27.88 -28.64 -22.95
C LYS A 676 -27.17 -27.29 -22.81
N GLY A 677 -26.23 -27.17 -21.84
CA GLY A 677 -25.47 -25.97 -21.60
C GLY A 677 -26.11 -24.99 -20.59
N SER A 678 -27.39 -25.19 -20.18
CA SER A 678 -28.04 -24.32 -19.18
C SER A 678 -28.26 -25.00 -17.82
N VAL A 679 -28.36 -26.33 -17.75
CA VAL A 679 -28.52 -27.05 -16.47
C VAL A 679 -27.16 -27.33 -15.85
N ILE A 680 -27.02 -26.98 -14.58
CA ILE A 680 -25.79 -27.25 -13.84
C ILE A 680 -25.91 -28.59 -13.11
N PHE A 681 -24.88 -29.43 -13.23
CA PHE A 681 -24.70 -30.69 -12.51
C PHE A 681 -25.82 -31.75 -12.75
N GLY A 682 -26.82 -31.42 -13.55
CA GLY A 682 -27.91 -32.32 -13.93
C GLY A 682 -29.24 -32.05 -13.23
N ARG A 683 -30.27 -32.72 -13.75
CA ARG A 683 -31.65 -32.66 -13.27
C ARG A 683 -31.77 -33.20 -11.85
N GLY A 684 -32.52 -32.50 -11.00
CA GLY A 684 -32.78 -32.90 -9.62
C GLY A 684 -31.62 -32.71 -8.64
N ARG A 685 -30.48 -32.19 -9.10
CA ARG A 685 -29.26 -32.00 -8.28
C ARG A 685 -29.10 -30.56 -7.73
N GLY A 686 -30.06 -29.66 -7.96
CA GLY A 686 -29.96 -28.25 -7.62
C GLY A 686 -29.82 -27.97 -6.12
N PHE A 687 -30.47 -28.75 -5.25
CA PHE A 687 -30.34 -28.59 -3.81
C PHE A 687 -28.91 -28.88 -3.30
N GLU A 688 -28.29 -29.93 -3.84
CA GLU A 688 -26.89 -30.29 -3.52
C GLU A 688 -25.92 -29.16 -3.91
N VAL A 689 -26.10 -28.63 -5.13
CA VAL A 689 -25.30 -27.50 -5.63
C VAL A 689 -25.49 -26.25 -4.77
N ALA A 690 -26.74 -25.92 -4.42
CA ALA A 690 -27.01 -24.77 -3.55
C ALA A 690 -26.35 -24.89 -2.16
N GLN A 691 -26.36 -26.10 -1.56
CA GLN A 691 -25.70 -26.33 -0.27
C GLN A 691 -24.17 -26.26 -0.36
N SER A 692 -23.55 -26.68 -1.47
CA SER A 692 -22.11 -26.56 -1.67
C SER A 692 -21.67 -25.10 -1.74
N ARG A 693 -22.45 -24.23 -2.39
CA ARG A 693 -22.21 -22.78 -2.53
C ARG A 693 -22.25 -22.03 -1.21
N LEU A 694 -23.23 -22.35 -0.35
CA LEU A 694 -23.52 -21.57 0.85
C LEU A 694 -22.48 -21.74 1.96
N GLY A 695 -21.67 -22.80 1.96
CA GLY A 695 -20.70 -23.12 3.01
C GLY A 695 -19.58 -22.10 3.14
N PRO A 696 -18.70 -21.96 2.16
CA PRO A 696 -17.60 -20.99 2.18
C PRO A 696 -18.08 -19.55 2.21
N GLY A 697 -19.18 -19.22 1.50
CA GLY A 697 -19.78 -17.89 1.52
C GLY A 697 -20.15 -17.41 2.94
N ARG A 698 -20.64 -18.31 3.81
CA ARG A 698 -20.93 -17.99 5.23
C ARG A 698 -19.68 -17.57 5.98
N LEU A 699 -18.56 -18.26 5.78
CA LEU A 699 -17.28 -17.92 6.38
C LEU A 699 -16.79 -16.53 5.92
N HIS A 700 -16.85 -16.26 4.61
CA HIS A 700 -16.45 -14.99 4.03
C HIS A 700 -17.27 -13.82 4.60
N HIS A 701 -18.57 -13.99 4.77
CA HIS A 701 -19.43 -12.99 5.39
C HIS A 701 -19.08 -12.76 6.86
N CYS A 702 -18.81 -13.82 7.63
CA CYS A 702 -18.40 -13.69 9.02
C CYS A 702 -17.06 -12.96 9.15
N ALA A 703 -16.06 -13.29 8.32
CA ALA A 703 -14.77 -12.61 8.33
C ALA A 703 -14.92 -11.11 8.01
N ARG A 704 -15.67 -10.76 6.97
CA ARG A 704 -15.95 -9.35 6.62
C ARG A 704 -16.69 -8.61 7.74
N ALA A 705 -17.63 -9.26 8.41
CA ALA A 705 -18.36 -8.67 9.53
C ALA A 705 -17.42 -8.23 10.67
N ILE A 706 -16.39 -9.01 10.97
CA ILE A 706 -15.36 -8.63 11.95
C ILE A 706 -14.65 -7.35 11.53
N GLY A 707 -14.26 -7.22 10.27
CA GLY A 707 -13.65 -5.99 9.74
C GLY A 707 -14.54 -4.76 9.86
N VAL A 708 -15.85 -4.90 9.61
CA VAL A 708 -16.85 -3.84 9.86
C VAL A 708 -16.83 -3.42 11.33
N ALA A 709 -16.88 -4.37 12.25
CA ALA A 709 -16.90 -4.11 13.69
C ALA A 709 -15.61 -3.49 14.20
N GLU A 710 -14.45 -3.92 13.70
CA GLU A 710 -13.15 -3.29 13.99
C GLU A 710 -13.17 -1.80 13.67
N ARG A 711 -13.58 -1.46 12.45
CA ARG A 711 -13.68 -0.06 12.04
C ARG A 711 -14.66 0.73 12.92
N ALA A 712 -15.79 0.14 13.28
CA ALA A 712 -16.77 0.79 14.13
C ALA A 712 -16.22 1.08 15.53
N LEU A 713 -15.46 0.16 16.14
CA LEU A 713 -14.81 0.38 17.43
C LEU A 713 -13.75 1.48 17.37
N GLU A 714 -12.96 1.56 16.29
CA GLU A 714 -12.01 2.65 16.06
C GLU A 714 -12.71 4.00 15.94
N MET A 715 -13.81 4.08 15.18
CA MET A 715 -14.65 5.28 15.08
C MET A 715 -15.21 5.69 16.43
N ALA A 716 -15.72 4.72 17.22
CA ALA A 716 -16.23 4.98 18.57
C ALA A 716 -15.14 5.55 19.49
N PHE A 717 -13.94 4.99 19.48
CA PHE A 717 -12.84 5.49 20.29
C PHE A 717 -12.37 6.89 19.83
N ALA A 718 -12.23 7.13 18.54
CA ALA A 718 -11.86 8.43 17.99
C ALA A 718 -12.88 9.51 18.39
N ARG A 719 -14.18 9.20 18.30
CA ARG A 719 -15.26 10.08 18.76
C ARG A 719 -15.19 10.34 20.26
N ALA A 720 -15.02 9.30 21.06
CA ALA A 720 -14.96 9.39 22.51
C ALA A 720 -13.73 10.17 23.01
N ALA A 721 -12.61 10.06 22.33
CA ALA A 721 -11.37 10.79 22.63
C ALA A 721 -11.50 12.30 22.37
N SER A 722 -12.21 12.69 21.32
CA SER A 722 -12.39 14.09 20.91
C SER A 722 -13.57 14.76 21.60
N ARG A 723 -14.61 14.02 22.03
CA ARG A 723 -15.85 14.58 22.58
C ARG A 723 -15.76 14.75 24.10
N VAL A 724 -15.89 15.99 24.58
CA VAL A 724 -15.94 16.30 26.01
C VAL A 724 -17.37 16.33 26.50
N ALA A 725 -17.70 15.58 27.55
CA ALA A 725 -18.97 15.61 28.25
C ALA A 725 -18.75 15.57 29.75
N PHE A 726 -19.47 16.43 30.50
CA PHE A 726 -19.33 16.55 31.96
C PHE A 726 -17.87 16.75 32.40
N GLY A 727 -17.20 17.70 31.75
CA GLY A 727 -15.84 18.15 32.10
C GLY A 727 -14.68 17.23 31.68
N ALA A 728 -14.93 16.10 30.99
CA ALA A 728 -13.87 15.19 30.55
C ALA A 728 -14.20 14.50 29.21
N PRO A 729 -13.17 14.05 28.43
CA PRO A 729 -13.40 13.21 27.27
C PRO A 729 -14.20 11.95 27.62
N ILE A 730 -15.12 11.55 26.72
CA ILE A 730 -15.92 10.34 26.89
C ILE A 730 -15.00 9.12 27.07
N ALA A 731 -13.88 9.08 26.37
CA ALA A 731 -12.86 8.01 26.46
C ALA A 731 -12.29 7.81 27.87
N ARG A 732 -12.47 8.76 28.78
CA ARG A 732 -12.04 8.64 30.20
C ARG A 732 -13.15 8.19 31.14
N LYS A 733 -14.37 7.97 30.64
CA LYS A 733 -15.52 7.55 31.46
C LYS A 733 -15.50 6.03 31.64
N GLY A 734 -15.68 5.55 32.89
CA GLY A 734 -15.63 4.12 33.22
C GLY A 734 -16.66 3.26 32.47
N GLY A 735 -17.88 3.79 32.24
CA GLY A 735 -18.91 3.11 31.44
C GLY A 735 -18.45 2.85 30.00
N PHE A 736 -17.87 3.88 29.33
CA PHE A 736 -17.36 3.71 27.98
C PHE A 736 -16.24 2.66 27.91
N LEU A 737 -15.27 2.72 28.83
CA LEU A 737 -14.13 1.80 28.86
C LEU A 737 -14.58 0.35 29.11
N ARG A 738 -15.54 0.15 30.00
CA ARG A 738 -16.13 -1.17 30.25
C ARG A 738 -16.80 -1.73 29.00
N ASP A 739 -17.63 -0.95 28.35
CA ASP A 739 -18.41 -1.41 27.20
C ASP A 739 -17.48 -1.64 25.99
N LEU A 740 -16.46 -0.81 25.79
CA LEU A 740 -15.41 -1.03 24.80
C LEU A 740 -14.68 -2.36 25.03
N ALA A 741 -14.31 -2.67 26.28
CA ALA A 741 -13.64 -3.92 26.63
C ALA A 741 -14.52 -5.15 26.38
N LEU A 742 -15.84 -5.07 26.67
CA LEU A 742 -16.80 -6.12 26.35
C LEU A 742 -16.90 -6.37 24.85
N ARG A 743 -17.07 -5.29 24.04
CA ARG A 743 -17.15 -5.41 22.56
C ARG A 743 -15.86 -5.97 21.98
N ARG A 744 -14.69 -5.55 22.49
CA ARG A 744 -13.38 -6.09 22.08
C ARG A 744 -13.30 -7.59 22.35
N THR A 745 -13.66 -8.02 23.55
CA THR A 745 -13.64 -9.44 23.94
C THR A 745 -14.53 -10.30 23.04
N GLU A 746 -15.78 -9.85 22.79
CA GLU A 746 -16.72 -10.56 21.91
C GLU A 746 -16.22 -10.64 20.47
N LEU A 747 -15.55 -9.58 19.98
CA LEU A 747 -15.00 -9.54 18.64
C LEU A 747 -13.81 -10.50 18.49
N ASP A 748 -12.92 -10.54 19.48
CA ASP A 748 -11.78 -11.45 19.47
C ASP A 748 -12.20 -12.92 19.56
N GLN A 749 -13.22 -13.25 20.37
CA GLN A 749 -13.84 -14.57 20.38
C GLN A 749 -14.44 -14.93 19.01
N SER A 750 -15.11 -13.98 18.36
CA SER A 750 -15.68 -14.15 17.02
C SER A 750 -14.61 -14.45 15.98
N ARG A 751 -13.48 -13.74 16.04
CA ARG A 751 -12.32 -13.95 15.15
C ARG A 751 -11.72 -15.34 15.32
N LEU A 752 -11.50 -15.78 16.56
CA LEU A 752 -10.99 -17.12 16.84
C LEU A 752 -11.92 -18.20 16.29
N LEU A 753 -13.22 -18.03 16.41
CA LEU A 753 -14.20 -18.98 15.87
C LEU A 753 -14.17 -19.01 14.33
N VAL A 754 -14.04 -17.86 13.66
CA VAL A 754 -13.90 -17.78 12.19
C VAL A 754 -12.61 -18.46 11.74
N HIS A 755 -11.51 -18.24 12.43
CA HIS A 755 -10.22 -18.86 12.11
C HIS A 755 -10.29 -20.38 12.26
N ALA A 756 -10.87 -20.88 13.35
CA ALA A 756 -11.07 -22.32 13.56
C ALA A 756 -11.97 -22.95 12.47
N ALA A 757 -13.03 -22.25 12.05
CA ALA A 757 -13.89 -22.72 10.96
C ALA A 757 -13.16 -22.76 9.61
N ALA A 758 -12.28 -21.79 9.33
CA ALA A 758 -11.46 -21.73 8.13
C ALA A 758 -10.42 -22.86 8.08
N GLU A 759 -9.73 -23.11 9.20
CA GLU A 759 -8.76 -24.21 9.33
C GLU A 759 -9.43 -25.57 9.13
N MET A 760 -10.64 -25.76 9.69
CA MET A 760 -11.42 -26.99 9.47
C MET A 760 -11.82 -27.19 7.99
N LEU A 761 -12.10 -26.10 7.28
CA LEU A 761 -12.37 -26.15 5.85
C LEU A 761 -11.11 -26.60 5.08
N ASP A 762 -9.94 -25.99 5.37
CA ASP A 762 -8.66 -26.33 4.76
C ASP A 762 -8.31 -27.82 5.01
N GLU A 763 -8.49 -28.32 6.25
CA GLU A 763 -8.26 -29.73 6.59
C GLU A 763 -9.17 -30.69 5.80
N GLU A 764 -10.45 -30.34 5.60
CA GLU A 764 -11.41 -31.19 4.90
C GLU A 764 -11.21 -31.11 3.37
N GLU A 765 -10.82 -29.98 2.80
CA GLU A 765 -10.43 -29.86 1.39
C GLU A 765 -9.23 -30.77 1.07
N ALA A 766 -8.17 -30.71 1.89
CA ALA A 766 -6.99 -31.55 1.74
C ALA A 766 -7.28 -33.07 1.76
N LYS A 767 -8.35 -33.50 2.50
CA LYS A 767 -8.72 -34.92 2.60
C LYS A 767 -9.56 -35.43 1.44
N ARG A 768 -10.25 -34.57 0.68
CA ARG A 768 -11.40 -34.97 -0.16
C ARG A 768 -11.20 -34.85 -1.66
N GLY A 769 -10.08 -34.30 -2.14
CA GLY A 769 -9.77 -34.28 -3.58
C GLY A 769 -10.91 -33.72 -4.45
N GLY A 770 -11.35 -32.47 -4.20
CA GLY A 770 -12.35 -31.77 -5.00
C GLY A 770 -13.82 -31.90 -4.55
N ALA A 771 -14.15 -32.77 -3.59
CA ALA A 771 -15.51 -32.82 -3.05
C ALA A 771 -15.79 -31.66 -2.07
N PRO A 772 -17.03 -31.07 -2.02
CA PRO A 772 -17.32 -29.95 -1.14
C PRO A 772 -17.03 -30.27 0.34
N PRO A 773 -16.22 -29.46 1.05
CA PRO A 773 -15.82 -29.71 2.45
C PRO A 773 -17.01 -29.63 3.42
N THR A 774 -18.09 -28.94 3.01
CA THR A 774 -19.34 -28.78 3.80
C THR A 774 -20.13 -30.08 4.06
N ARG A 775 -19.73 -31.22 3.47
CA ARG A 775 -20.26 -32.54 3.85
C ARG A 775 -19.83 -33.00 5.23
N SER A 776 -18.73 -32.48 5.77
CA SER A 776 -18.25 -32.80 7.11
C SER A 776 -19.20 -32.28 8.19
N ARG A 777 -19.51 -33.15 9.17
CA ARG A 777 -20.33 -32.79 10.33
C ARG A 777 -19.65 -31.70 11.18
N ARG A 778 -18.34 -31.84 11.39
CA ARG A 778 -17.53 -30.90 12.18
C ARG A 778 -17.53 -29.49 11.53
N VAL A 779 -17.31 -29.40 10.22
CA VAL A 779 -17.37 -28.14 9.46
C VAL A 779 -18.75 -27.51 9.55
N ARG A 780 -19.82 -28.29 9.34
CA ARG A 780 -21.19 -27.74 9.42
C ARG A 780 -21.54 -27.20 10.81
N MET A 781 -21.08 -27.85 11.88
CA MET A 781 -21.25 -27.38 13.24
C MET A 781 -20.58 -26.03 13.45
N CYS A 782 -19.29 -25.94 13.13
CA CYS A 782 -18.50 -24.73 13.35
C CYS A 782 -18.98 -23.54 12.49
N LEU A 783 -19.30 -23.76 11.21
CA LEU A 783 -19.88 -22.73 10.34
C LEU A 783 -21.25 -22.24 10.85
N ALA A 784 -22.11 -23.13 11.36
CA ALA A 784 -23.40 -22.74 11.95
C ALA A 784 -23.19 -21.90 13.22
N GLN A 785 -22.26 -22.29 14.09
CA GLN A 785 -21.89 -21.53 15.28
C GLN A 785 -21.34 -20.13 14.92
N ALA A 786 -20.39 -20.03 13.97
CA ALA A 786 -19.86 -18.77 13.50
C ALA A 786 -20.96 -17.85 12.94
N LYS A 787 -21.88 -18.40 12.15
CA LYS A 787 -22.97 -17.63 11.52
C LYS A 787 -24.00 -17.08 12.53
N VAL A 788 -24.12 -17.69 13.73
CA VAL A 788 -24.94 -17.17 14.83
C VAL A 788 -24.17 -16.14 15.66
N VAL A 789 -22.95 -16.49 16.08
CA VAL A 789 -22.18 -15.69 17.05
C VAL A 789 -21.65 -14.40 16.42
N VAL A 790 -21.00 -14.51 15.26
CA VAL A 790 -20.24 -13.40 14.67
C VAL A 790 -21.13 -12.22 14.27
N PRO A 791 -22.23 -12.39 13.49
CA PRO A 791 -23.09 -11.26 13.14
C PRO A 791 -23.71 -10.56 14.36
N ARG A 792 -24.01 -11.31 15.43
CA ARG A 792 -24.56 -10.74 16.69
C ARG A 792 -23.52 -9.86 17.39
N ALA A 793 -22.30 -10.36 17.58
CA ALA A 793 -21.22 -9.63 18.22
C ALA A 793 -20.83 -8.38 17.42
N CYS A 794 -20.70 -8.52 16.11
CA CYS A 794 -20.35 -7.40 15.23
C CYS A 794 -21.44 -6.33 15.17
N LEU A 795 -22.72 -6.73 15.13
CA LEU A 795 -23.85 -5.80 15.18
C LEU A 795 -23.85 -5.01 16.50
N ALA A 796 -23.59 -5.68 17.64
CA ALA A 796 -23.50 -5.03 18.94
C ALA A 796 -22.33 -4.04 19.01
N ALA A 797 -21.21 -4.30 18.33
CA ALA A 797 -20.09 -3.39 18.26
C ALA A 797 -20.42 -2.12 17.44
N VAL A 798 -21.13 -2.28 16.31
CA VAL A 798 -21.59 -1.11 15.52
C VAL A 798 -22.65 -0.32 16.28
N ASP A 799 -23.61 -0.98 16.94
CA ASP A 799 -24.62 -0.34 17.78
C ASP A 799 -23.99 0.50 18.90
N PHE A 800 -22.98 -0.05 19.58
CA PHE A 800 -22.16 0.69 20.54
C PHE A 800 -21.50 1.92 19.93
N ALA A 801 -20.94 1.82 18.73
CA ALA A 801 -20.35 2.94 18.04
C ALA A 801 -21.37 4.03 17.68
N MET A 802 -22.58 3.64 17.24
CA MET A 802 -23.70 4.55 16.97
C MET A 802 -24.09 5.29 18.26
N GLN A 803 -24.22 4.60 19.38
CA GLN A 803 -24.53 5.20 20.68
C GLN A 803 -23.50 6.24 21.10
N VAL A 804 -22.18 5.97 20.91
CA VAL A 804 -21.10 6.90 21.21
C VAL A 804 -21.14 8.15 20.32
N HIS A 805 -21.59 8.03 19.07
CA HIS A 805 -21.75 9.17 18.15
C HIS A 805 -22.99 10.01 18.44
N GLY A 806 -23.96 9.47 19.18
CA GLY A 806 -25.25 10.13 19.46
C GLY A 806 -26.07 10.30 18.20
N ALA A 807 -26.76 11.44 18.03
CA ALA A 807 -27.61 11.72 16.86
C ALA A 807 -26.84 11.52 15.50
N ALA A 808 -25.59 11.89 15.43
CA ALA A 808 -24.79 11.65 14.24
C ALA A 808 -24.62 10.13 13.91
N GLY A 809 -24.64 9.28 14.93
CA GLY A 809 -24.49 7.83 14.75
C GLY A 809 -25.69 7.16 14.07
N VAL A 810 -26.88 7.79 14.08
CA VAL A 810 -28.07 7.28 13.41
C VAL A 810 -28.40 8.00 12.10
N SER A 811 -27.57 9.01 11.72
CA SER A 811 -27.72 9.74 10.47
C SER A 811 -26.87 9.13 9.36
N MET A 812 -27.52 8.73 8.27
CA MET A 812 -26.83 8.20 7.09
C MET A 812 -26.00 9.26 6.33
N GLN A 813 -26.21 10.52 6.61
CA GLN A 813 -25.48 11.64 6.01
C GLN A 813 -24.23 12.01 6.80
N GLU A 814 -24.27 11.82 8.13
CA GLU A 814 -23.20 12.24 9.04
C GLU A 814 -22.14 11.17 9.25
N THR A 815 -22.55 9.89 9.23
CA THR A 815 -21.63 8.77 9.42
C THR A 815 -22.00 7.57 8.55
N VAL A 816 -21.03 6.69 8.33
CA VAL A 816 -21.27 5.41 7.65
C VAL A 816 -21.89 4.35 8.58
N LEU A 817 -21.96 4.60 9.89
CA LEU A 817 -22.41 3.62 10.89
C LEU A 817 -23.80 3.03 10.63
N PRO A 818 -24.83 3.81 10.24
CA PRO A 818 -26.16 3.23 9.94
C PRO A 818 -26.10 2.24 8.76
N HIS A 819 -25.28 2.52 7.71
CA HIS A 819 -25.08 1.61 6.59
C HIS A 819 -24.40 0.31 7.03
N LEU A 820 -23.39 0.41 7.89
CA LEU A 820 -22.71 -0.77 8.46
C LEU A 820 -23.64 -1.58 9.35
N TRP A 821 -24.47 -0.92 10.15
CA TRP A 821 -25.47 -1.56 10.99
C TRP A 821 -26.52 -2.31 10.15
N ALA A 822 -27.05 -1.68 9.11
CA ALA A 822 -28.03 -2.27 8.20
C ALA A 822 -27.47 -3.51 7.50
N ALA A 823 -26.23 -3.44 6.99
CA ALA A 823 -25.55 -4.57 6.38
C ALA A 823 -25.36 -5.74 7.34
N LEU A 824 -24.89 -5.49 8.56
CA LEU A 824 -24.71 -6.55 9.58
C LEU A 824 -26.05 -7.14 10.07
N ARG A 825 -27.11 -6.29 10.17
CA ARG A 825 -28.46 -6.78 10.52
C ARG A 825 -28.98 -7.76 9.46
N THR A 826 -28.69 -7.47 8.20
CA THR A 826 -29.05 -8.35 7.07
C THR A 826 -28.35 -9.71 7.15
N LEU A 827 -27.11 -9.77 7.60
CA LEU A 827 -26.35 -11.03 7.74
C LEU A 827 -26.97 -12.00 8.75
N ARG A 828 -27.80 -11.57 9.67
CA ARG A 828 -28.56 -12.47 10.57
C ARG A 828 -29.75 -13.16 9.88
N ILE A 829 -30.02 -12.80 8.61
CA ILE A 829 -31.12 -13.34 7.79
C ILE A 829 -30.54 -14.04 6.56
N ALA A 830 -29.65 -13.38 5.82
CA ALA A 830 -29.05 -13.89 4.59
C ALA A 830 -28.22 -15.16 4.83
N ASP A 831 -28.16 -16.05 3.84
CA ASP A 831 -27.46 -17.36 3.88
C ASP A 831 -27.91 -18.28 5.04
N GLY A 832 -29.15 -18.13 5.47
CA GLY A 832 -29.78 -18.82 6.58
C GLY A 832 -29.92 -17.95 7.82
N PRO A 833 -31.13 -17.73 8.31
CA PRO A 833 -31.39 -16.99 9.55
C PRO A 833 -30.82 -17.72 10.77
N ASP A 834 -30.66 -16.99 11.87
CA ASP A 834 -30.17 -17.50 13.16
C ASP A 834 -30.84 -18.83 13.58
N ASP A 835 -32.20 -18.93 13.43
CA ASP A 835 -32.96 -20.09 13.82
C ASP A 835 -32.63 -21.35 13.00
N VAL A 836 -32.32 -21.20 11.72
CA VAL A 836 -31.89 -22.33 10.85
C VAL A 836 -30.54 -22.88 11.33
N HIS A 837 -29.62 -21.99 11.69
CA HIS A 837 -28.29 -22.38 12.18
C HIS A 837 -28.38 -22.98 13.60
N LEU A 838 -29.19 -22.41 14.51
CA LEU A 838 -29.44 -22.97 15.83
C LEU A 838 -30.10 -24.37 15.74
N GLY A 839 -31.06 -24.54 14.80
CA GLY A 839 -31.64 -25.85 14.51
C GLY A 839 -30.63 -26.86 13.96
N THR A 840 -29.64 -26.40 13.19
CA THR A 840 -28.53 -27.23 12.71
C THR A 840 -27.63 -27.66 13.87
N ILE A 841 -27.23 -26.71 14.71
CA ILE A 841 -26.38 -26.94 15.90
C ILE A 841 -27.07 -27.97 16.83
N SER A 842 -28.32 -27.72 17.18
CA SER A 842 -29.08 -28.61 18.12
C SER A 842 -29.21 -30.04 17.58
N LYS A 843 -29.51 -30.22 16.30
CA LYS A 843 -29.62 -31.54 15.66
C LYS A 843 -28.27 -32.28 15.65
N LEU A 844 -27.17 -31.57 15.34
CA LEU A 844 -25.84 -32.17 15.34
C LEU A 844 -25.39 -32.52 16.77
N GLU A 845 -25.64 -31.65 17.75
CA GLU A 845 -25.31 -31.91 19.15
C GLU A 845 -26.08 -33.09 19.71
N ALA A 846 -27.42 -33.12 19.53
CA ALA A 846 -28.24 -34.23 19.98
C ALA A 846 -27.73 -35.58 19.42
N ARG A 847 -27.38 -35.65 18.13
CA ARG A 847 -26.79 -36.87 17.56
C ARG A 847 -25.46 -37.25 18.20
N THR A 848 -24.63 -36.27 18.61
CA THR A 848 -23.37 -36.52 19.30
C THR A 848 -23.60 -37.12 20.69
N GLN A 849 -24.53 -36.55 21.42
CA GLN A 849 -24.85 -37.07 22.76
C GLN A 849 -25.49 -38.45 22.70
N LEU A 850 -26.47 -38.67 21.80
CA LEU A 850 -27.08 -39.99 21.58
C LEU A 850 -26.07 -41.05 21.13
N SER A 851 -25.00 -40.70 20.41
CA SER A 851 -23.96 -41.67 20.02
C SER A 851 -23.01 -42.05 21.16
N LYS A 852 -23.06 -41.39 22.31
CA LYS A 852 -22.29 -41.69 23.52
C LYS A 852 -23.07 -42.54 24.53
N LEU A 853 -24.40 -42.54 24.38
CA LEU A 853 -25.31 -43.40 25.14
C LEU A 853 -25.45 -44.75 24.45
#